data_a877f821250a7b09cf7371615d24f7e1
#
_entry.id   a877f821250a7b09cf7371615d24f7e1
#
_cell.length_a   1.000
_cell.length_b   1.000
_cell.length_c   1.000
_cell.angle_alpha   90.00
_cell.angle_beta   90.00
_cell.angle_gamma   90.00
#
_symmetry.space_group_name_H-M   'P 1'
#
loop_
_entity.id
_entity.type
_entity.pdbx_description
1 polymer ?
#
loop_
_entity_poly.entity_id
_entity_poly.type
_entity_poly.pdbx_seq_one_letter_code
_entity_poly.pdbx_strand_id
1 'polypeptide(L)'
;MTTLRFAPEDEWLESDGTGGFASGTVGGVRTRRYHALLLPALAPPTGRVVLVNGIDAWLETRLSRYPLSSHHYLPDVVHPEGWRHIAEFRRVPWPCWIYVLPDGSRIEHEVLVNRAAGDTVLIWRRVGGLGPCRLLVRPLISGRDYHALHRENADFDFRARTCGGNVAWRPYRDQPAIAALTNAVYRHDPQWYWNFLYTAEQERGLDHVEDLASPGEFAWDLAEEEAVMLLRTGDGLNVCAATYARHLREAEGVRRSGFSPLALAADQYLVRRGRGRTLLAGFPWFTDWGRDTFIAMRGLVIGTGRFREAEDILLTWAGSVSEGMLPNRFPDTGDTPEYNAVDASLWFIVAVHDFLAAARDADRPVAPAVQTSLHHATEAILTAYAAGTRYGIGADTDGLIRAGVLGVQLTWMDAKAGDWVVTPRIGKPVEVQALWINALRIGSAWSTRWRDMETLARSAFAARFPNPATGGLYDVVDAEHVPGAVDARVRPNQILAVGGLPFPVLDNPAARRVVDLVEERLLTPLGLRSLAPGEPGYVAHYRGGPLERDGAYHQGTVWPWLIAPFVEAWLRAREDAGAPESVRAEARARFLDPLHTHLETAGLGHVCEVADAEAPHRPGGCPFQAWSLGELIRLERLLAPASASPRIPELSNA
;
A
#
# COMPACT_ATOMS: atom_id res chain seq x y z
N MET A 1 -5.42 -2.84 -34.88
CA MET A 1 -4.71 -2.93 -33.60
C MET A 1 -5.77 -2.79 -32.52
N THR A 2 -5.97 -3.82 -31.71
CA THR A 2 -6.86 -3.74 -30.55
C THR A 2 -6.16 -2.83 -29.54
N THR A 3 -6.77 -1.73 -29.14
CA THR A 3 -6.20 -0.85 -28.14
C THR A 3 -6.28 -1.58 -26.79
N LEU A 4 -5.15 -1.80 -26.13
CA LEU A 4 -5.15 -2.30 -24.74
C LEU A 4 -5.98 -1.35 -23.86
N ARG A 5 -6.74 -1.91 -22.94
CA ARG A 5 -7.51 -1.15 -21.95
C ARG A 5 -6.59 -0.42 -20.96
N PHE A 6 -5.40 -0.96 -20.71
CA PHE A 6 -4.40 -0.47 -19.76
C PHE A 6 -3.15 0.01 -20.50
N ALA A 7 -2.44 0.98 -19.93
CA ALA A 7 -1.16 1.42 -20.48
C ALA A 7 -0.07 0.35 -20.25
N PRO A 8 0.92 0.22 -21.14
CA PRO A 8 2.00 -0.75 -20.95
C PRO A 8 2.81 -0.57 -19.66
N GLU A 9 2.88 0.64 -19.15
CA GLU A 9 3.58 1.00 -17.90
C GLU A 9 2.76 0.79 -16.62
N ASP A 10 1.44 0.55 -16.72
CA ASP A 10 0.61 0.27 -15.55
C ASP A 10 1.10 -0.97 -14.80
N GLU A 11 1.12 -0.88 -13.48
CA GLU A 11 1.74 -1.87 -12.61
C GLU A 11 0.71 -2.83 -12.02
N TRP A 12 1.06 -4.11 -11.91
CA TRP A 12 0.28 -5.14 -11.23
C TRP A 12 1.04 -5.69 -10.01
N LEU A 13 0.30 -6.24 -9.05
CA LEU A 13 0.82 -6.78 -7.79
C LEU A 13 0.13 -8.09 -7.41
N GLU A 14 0.91 -9.07 -6.97
CA GLU A 14 0.48 -10.30 -6.31
C GLU A 14 1.34 -10.55 -5.05
N SER A 15 0.78 -10.32 -3.88
CA SER A 15 1.45 -10.54 -2.59
C SER A 15 1.37 -12.00 -2.15
N ASP A 16 2.45 -12.49 -1.53
CA ASP A 16 2.52 -13.84 -0.97
C ASP A 16 1.90 -13.99 0.44
N GLY A 17 1.43 -12.88 1.03
CA GLY A 17 0.89 -12.88 2.39
C GLY A 17 1.93 -13.01 3.50
N THR A 18 3.22 -12.96 3.17
CA THR A 18 4.34 -12.97 4.13
C THR A 18 5.21 -11.71 4.07
N GLY A 19 4.92 -10.82 3.13
CA GLY A 19 5.68 -9.59 2.86
C GLY A 19 6.45 -9.64 1.55
N GLY A 20 6.62 -10.82 0.96
CA GLY A 20 7.10 -11.00 -0.39
C GLY A 20 5.99 -10.80 -1.42
N PHE A 21 6.37 -10.68 -2.69
CA PHE A 21 5.42 -10.43 -3.78
C PHE A 21 6.01 -10.74 -5.16
N ALA A 22 5.12 -10.88 -6.15
CA ALA A 22 5.44 -10.72 -7.57
C ALA A 22 4.80 -9.42 -8.07
N SER A 23 5.52 -8.69 -8.92
CA SER A 23 5.06 -7.41 -9.49
C SER A 23 5.79 -7.10 -10.80
N GLY A 24 5.14 -6.34 -11.66
CA GLY A 24 5.68 -5.88 -12.93
C GLY A 24 4.72 -4.93 -13.62
N THR A 25 5.01 -4.58 -14.89
CA THR A 25 4.11 -3.79 -15.71
C THR A 25 3.30 -4.65 -16.66
N VAL A 26 2.18 -4.12 -17.16
CA VAL A 26 1.36 -4.79 -18.18
C VAL A 26 2.17 -5.11 -19.43
N GLY A 27 3.03 -4.20 -19.87
CA GLY A 27 3.90 -4.38 -21.04
C GLY A 27 5.11 -5.29 -20.81
N GLY A 28 5.33 -5.75 -19.56
CA GLY A 28 6.44 -6.63 -19.21
C GLY A 28 7.80 -5.94 -19.05
N VAL A 29 7.93 -4.65 -19.39
CA VAL A 29 9.13 -3.86 -19.12
C VAL A 29 9.23 -3.58 -17.63
N ARG A 30 10.33 -3.94 -17.00
CA ARG A 30 10.58 -3.60 -15.60
C ARG A 30 11.03 -2.14 -15.50
N THR A 31 10.23 -1.31 -14.83
CA THR A 31 10.51 0.12 -14.62
C THR A 31 11.07 0.41 -13.24
N ARG A 32 10.95 -0.57 -12.31
CA ARG A 32 11.44 -0.44 -10.93
C ARG A 32 12.39 -1.58 -10.56
N ARG A 33 13.37 -1.30 -9.69
CA ARG A 33 14.25 -2.32 -9.07
C ARG A 33 13.49 -3.40 -8.30
N TYR A 34 12.25 -3.12 -7.93
CA TYR A 34 11.36 -3.98 -7.14
C TYR A 34 10.51 -4.91 -8.01
N HIS A 35 10.43 -4.70 -9.32
CA HIS A 35 9.70 -5.60 -10.21
C HIS A 35 10.40 -6.94 -10.29
N ALA A 36 9.70 -7.98 -9.85
CA ALA A 36 10.23 -9.33 -9.74
C ALA A 36 9.12 -10.36 -9.86
N LEU A 37 9.48 -11.59 -10.23
CA LEU A 37 8.61 -12.76 -10.22
C LEU A 37 8.77 -13.57 -8.93
N LEU A 38 9.93 -13.48 -8.26
CA LEU A 38 10.16 -14.10 -6.95
C LEU A 38 10.94 -13.14 -6.06
N LEU A 39 10.24 -12.51 -5.13
CA LEU A 39 10.77 -11.58 -4.14
C LEU A 39 10.23 -11.97 -2.77
N PRO A 40 10.84 -12.95 -2.07
CA PRO A 40 10.40 -13.38 -0.75
C PRO A 40 10.83 -12.43 0.35
N ALA A 41 10.11 -12.47 1.49
CA ALA A 41 10.51 -11.91 2.77
C ALA A 41 11.15 -13.02 3.61
N LEU A 42 12.47 -12.93 3.89
CA LEU A 42 13.20 -13.97 4.64
C LEU A 42 12.90 -13.93 6.14
N ALA A 43 12.48 -12.78 6.66
CA ALA A 43 12.05 -12.57 8.04
C ALA A 43 10.67 -11.86 8.05
N PRO A 44 9.57 -12.56 7.72
CA PRO A 44 8.27 -11.94 7.50
C PRO A 44 7.84 -10.92 8.58
N PRO A 45 7.44 -9.68 8.13
CA PRO A 45 7.23 -9.23 6.75
C PRO A 45 8.43 -8.53 6.11
N THR A 46 9.59 -8.60 6.70
CA THR A 46 10.84 -7.90 6.36
C THR A 46 11.92 -8.82 5.79
N GLY A 47 13.13 -8.27 5.51
CA GLY A 47 14.22 -9.03 4.93
C GLY A 47 13.94 -9.45 3.49
N ARG A 48 13.43 -8.53 2.68
CA ARG A 48 13.04 -8.77 1.28
C ARG A 48 14.27 -8.89 0.38
N VAL A 49 14.28 -9.93 -0.44
CA VAL A 49 15.36 -10.17 -1.43
C VAL A 49 14.77 -10.43 -2.82
N VAL A 50 15.35 -9.83 -3.86
CA VAL A 50 14.99 -10.14 -5.24
C VAL A 50 15.78 -11.36 -5.68
N LEU A 51 15.10 -12.47 -5.93
CA LEU A 51 15.70 -13.70 -6.40
C LEU A 51 15.57 -13.88 -7.92
N VAL A 52 14.34 -13.74 -8.45
CA VAL A 52 14.08 -13.81 -9.89
C VAL A 52 13.40 -12.51 -10.32
N ASN A 53 14.14 -11.69 -11.05
CA ASN A 53 13.65 -10.38 -11.53
C ASN A 53 12.60 -10.51 -12.63
N GLY A 54 12.75 -11.50 -13.50
CA GLY A 54 11.85 -11.70 -14.65
C GLY A 54 12.28 -12.86 -15.51
N ILE A 55 11.79 -12.87 -16.72
CA ILE A 55 12.09 -13.89 -17.73
C ILE A 55 12.36 -13.24 -19.07
N ASP A 56 13.20 -13.89 -19.89
CA ASP A 56 13.30 -13.65 -21.33
C ASP A 56 12.59 -14.80 -22.05
N ALA A 57 11.41 -14.53 -22.65
CA ALA A 57 10.50 -15.52 -23.20
C ALA A 57 10.25 -15.31 -24.70
N TRP A 58 10.36 -16.40 -25.46
CA TRP A 58 10.21 -16.44 -26.89
C TRP A 58 9.33 -17.60 -27.33
N LEU A 59 8.56 -17.39 -28.37
CA LEU A 59 7.80 -18.46 -29.05
C LEU A 59 8.37 -18.74 -30.43
N GLU A 60 8.78 -19.98 -30.67
CA GLU A 60 9.18 -20.47 -31.98
C GLU A 60 8.00 -21.19 -32.63
N THR A 61 7.63 -20.71 -33.83
CA THR A 61 6.57 -21.34 -34.63
C THR A 61 7.18 -21.79 -35.97
N ARG A 62 6.38 -22.35 -36.83
CA ARG A 62 6.84 -22.77 -38.19
C ARG A 62 7.33 -21.56 -39.02
N LEU A 63 6.77 -20.36 -38.77
CA LEU A 63 7.01 -19.19 -39.60
C LEU A 63 8.14 -18.31 -39.08
N SER A 64 8.24 -18.17 -37.74
CA SER A 64 9.20 -17.23 -37.12
C SER A 64 9.40 -17.49 -35.64
N ARG A 65 10.32 -16.74 -35.03
CA ARG A 65 10.51 -16.62 -33.61
C ARG A 65 9.95 -15.26 -33.15
N TYR A 66 9.03 -15.26 -32.18
CA TYR A 66 8.33 -14.08 -31.67
C TYR A 66 8.64 -13.86 -30.20
N PRO A 67 8.96 -12.63 -29.76
CA PRO A 67 9.15 -12.34 -28.33
C PRO A 67 7.82 -12.29 -27.62
N LEU A 68 7.80 -12.78 -26.38
CA LEU A 68 6.70 -12.59 -25.42
C LEU A 68 7.12 -11.67 -24.25
N SER A 69 8.41 -11.43 -24.04
CA SER A 69 8.94 -10.53 -23.03
C SER A 69 9.40 -9.21 -23.62
N SER A 70 9.57 -8.20 -22.77
CA SER A 70 10.09 -6.88 -23.12
C SER A 70 11.08 -6.42 -22.06
N HIS A 71 12.21 -5.85 -22.52
CA HIS A 71 13.26 -5.35 -21.66
C HIS A 71 13.70 -3.96 -22.10
N HIS A 72 14.03 -3.10 -21.15
CA HIS A 72 14.56 -1.79 -21.41
C HIS A 72 16.03 -1.75 -21.00
N TYR A 73 16.88 -1.27 -21.88
CA TYR A 73 18.33 -1.21 -21.71
C TYR A 73 18.88 0.19 -21.92
N LEU A 74 20.01 0.51 -21.30
CA LEU A 74 20.74 1.73 -21.62
C LEU A 74 21.19 1.74 -23.10
N PRO A 75 21.25 2.95 -23.74
CA PRO A 75 20.90 4.26 -23.17
C PRO A 75 19.39 4.52 -23.11
N ASP A 76 18.57 3.91 -23.96
CA ASP A 76 17.11 4.00 -24.05
C ASP A 76 16.60 3.07 -25.15
N VAL A 77 16.83 1.75 -24.99
CA VAL A 77 16.49 0.73 -26.00
C VAL A 77 15.55 -0.31 -25.39
N VAL A 78 14.36 -0.42 -25.95
CA VAL A 78 13.44 -1.53 -25.61
C VAL A 78 13.68 -2.69 -26.59
N HIS A 79 14.17 -3.82 -26.07
CA HIS A 79 14.40 -5.04 -26.83
C HIS A 79 14.35 -6.29 -25.92
N PRO A 80 13.69 -7.37 -26.35
CA PRO A 80 12.70 -7.41 -27.42
C PRO A 80 11.43 -6.62 -27.08
N GLU A 81 10.55 -6.43 -28.07
CA GLU A 81 9.30 -5.69 -27.91
C GLU A 81 8.07 -6.64 -27.88
N GLY A 82 8.08 -7.63 -26.98
CA GLY A 82 6.96 -8.58 -26.83
C GLY A 82 5.63 -7.92 -26.45
N TRP A 83 5.67 -6.74 -25.82
CA TRP A 83 4.50 -5.94 -25.50
C TRP A 83 3.61 -5.64 -26.72
N ARG A 84 4.19 -5.55 -27.91
CA ARG A 84 3.43 -5.32 -29.17
C ARG A 84 2.50 -6.46 -29.55
N HIS A 85 2.70 -7.64 -28.96
CA HIS A 85 1.86 -8.82 -29.21
C HIS A 85 0.76 -8.99 -28.14
N ILE A 86 0.75 -8.17 -27.07
CA ILE A 86 -0.29 -8.22 -26.04
C ILE A 86 -1.59 -7.66 -26.62
N ALA A 87 -2.60 -8.52 -26.75
CA ALA A 87 -3.93 -8.15 -27.21
C ALA A 87 -4.88 -7.84 -26.05
N GLU A 88 -4.67 -8.49 -24.90
CA GLU A 88 -5.50 -8.33 -23.71
C GLU A 88 -4.69 -8.56 -22.44
N PHE A 89 -4.99 -7.79 -21.39
CA PHE A 89 -4.54 -8.03 -20.04
C PHE A 89 -5.74 -8.07 -19.10
N ARG A 90 -5.77 -9.06 -18.21
CA ARG A 90 -6.77 -9.21 -17.15
C ARG A 90 -6.06 -9.27 -15.80
N ARG A 91 -6.48 -8.45 -14.86
CA ARG A 91 -5.97 -8.39 -13.50
C ARG A 91 -6.65 -9.40 -12.56
N VAL A 92 -7.90 -9.78 -12.85
CA VAL A 92 -8.75 -10.63 -11.99
C VAL A 92 -9.07 -11.91 -12.74
N PRO A 93 -9.00 -13.07 -12.09
CA PRO A 93 -8.70 -13.33 -10.67
C PRO A 93 -7.21 -13.19 -10.31
N TRP A 94 -6.30 -13.26 -11.26
CA TRP A 94 -4.85 -13.03 -11.18
C TRP A 94 -4.35 -12.46 -12.49
N PRO A 95 -3.12 -11.91 -12.56
CA PRO A 95 -2.55 -11.37 -13.79
C PRO A 95 -2.53 -12.41 -14.92
N CYS A 96 -3.15 -12.07 -16.04
CA CYS A 96 -3.28 -12.92 -17.21
C CYS A 96 -3.16 -12.09 -18.49
N TRP A 97 -2.30 -12.49 -19.41
CA TRP A 97 -2.06 -11.88 -20.72
C TRP A 97 -2.53 -12.79 -21.83
N ILE A 98 -3.12 -12.21 -22.87
CA ILE A 98 -3.35 -12.86 -24.15
C ILE A 98 -2.45 -12.22 -25.19
N TYR A 99 -1.52 -12.99 -25.72
CA TYR A 99 -0.68 -12.60 -26.85
C TYR A 99 -1.33 -13.08 -28.14
N VAL A 100 -1.31 -12.21 -29.18
CA VAL A 100 -1.74 -12.54 -30.55
C VAL A 100 -0.58 -12.26 -31.49
N LEU A 101 -0.03 -13.30 -32.08
CA LEU A 101 1.14 -13.23 -32.93
C LEU A 101 0.78 -13.00 -34.40
N PRO A 102 1.71 -12.47 -35.24
CA PRO A 102 1.46 -12.23 -36.66
C PRO A 102 1.07 -13.46 -37.48
N ASP A 103 1.42 -14.66 -37.01
CA ASP A 103 1.05 -15.91 -37.66
C ASP A 103 -0.33 -16.48 -37.21
N GLY A 104 -1.05 -15.73 -36.38
CA GLY A 104 -2.35 -16.11 -35.85
C GLY A 104 -2.29 -16.98 -34.58
N SER A 105 -1.10 -17.32 -34.09
CA SER A 105 -0.95 -18.02 -32.81
C SER A 105 -1.42 -17.15 -31.65
N ARG A 106 -2.15 -17.76 -30.71
CA ARG A 106 -2.65 -17.08 -29.50
C ARG A 106 -2.16 -17.83 -28.27
N ILE A 107 -1.47 -17.08 -27.40
CA ILE A 107 -0.90 -17.61 -26.16
C ILE A 107 -1.52 -16.89 -24.98
N GLU A 108 -2.02 -17.65 -24.02
CA GLU A 108 -2.40 -17.17 -22.70
C GLU A 108 -1.24 -17.38 -21.74
N HIS A 109 -0.91 -16.36 -20.96
CA HIS A 109 0.09 -16.40 -19.90
C HIS A 109 -0.51 -15.94 -18.59
N GLU A 110 -0.37 -16.76 -17.53
CA GLU A 110 -0.88 -16.49 -16.19
C GLU A 110 0.26 -16.42 -15.18
N VAL A 111 0.13 -15.53 -14.20
CA VAL A 111 1.02 -15.44 -13.03
C VAL A 111 0.19 -15.59 -11.75
N LEU A 112 0.48 -16.63 -10.96
CA LEU A 112 -0.19 -16.92 -9.70
C LEU A 112 0.85 -16.94 -8.57
N VAL A 113 0.51 -16.37 -7.41
CA VAL A 113 1.33 -16.44 -6.21
C VAL A 113 0.61 -17.26 -5.14
N ASN A 114 1.30 -18.25 -4.57
CA ASN A 114 0.80 -19.01 -3.43
C ASN A 114 1.02 -18.24 -2.15
N ARG A 115 -0.06 -17.72 -1.56
CA ARG A 115 -0.01 -16.91 -0.33
C ARG A 115 0.48 -17.66 0.92
N ALA A 116 0.51 -18.99 0.91
CA ALA A 116 0.99 -19.79 2.05
C ALA A 116 2.48 -20.12 1.94
N ALA A 117 2.94 -20.41 0.72
CA ALA A 117 4.29 -20.91 0.44
C ALA A 117 5.25 -19.85 -0.13
N GLY A 118 4.73 -18.73 -0.64
CA GLY A 118 5.54 -17.70 -1.31
C GLY A 118 6.05 -18.12 -2.69
N ASP A 119 5.47 -19.19 -3.26
CA ASP A 119 5.85 -19.66 -4.60
C ASP A 119 5.15 -18.83 -5.67
N THR A 120 5.84 -18.57 -6.78
CA THR A 120 5.25 -17.95 -7.98
C THR A 120 5.14 -18.97 -9.09
N VAL A 121 3.94 -19.14 -9.65
CA VAL A 121 3.66 -20.08 -10.74
C VAL A 121 3.39 -19.29 -12.02
N LEU A 122 4.16 -19.58 -13.04
CA LEU A 122 4.02 -19.06 -14.40
C LEU A 122 3.44 -20.16 -15.27
N ILE A 123 2.38 -19.85 -16.02
CA ILE A 123 1.71 -20.82 -16.89
C ILE A 123 1.54 -20.20 -18.26
N TRP A 124 1.84 -20.97 -19.30
CA TRP A 124 1.56 -20.61 -20.68
C TRP A 124 0.75 -21.69 -21.34
N ARG A 125 -0.27 -21.27 -22.06
CA ARG A 125 -1.19 -22.16 -22.78
C ARG A 125 -1.46 -21.61 -24.17
N ARG A 126 -1.38 -22.46 -25.15
CA ARG A 126 -1.84 -22.13 -26.49
C ARG A 126 -3.37 -22.16 -26.53
N VAL A 127 -3.99 -21.03 -26.84
CA VAL A 127 -5.45 -20.87 -26.95
C VAL A 127 -5.95 -20.65 -28.37
N GLY A 128 -5.02 -20.65 -29.35
CA GLY A 128 -5.33 -20.54 -30.77
C GLY A 128 -4.11 -20.70 -31.67
N GLY A 129 -4.36 -20.92 -32.97
CA GLY A 129 -3.32 -21.20 -33.98
C GLY A 129 -3.11 -22.72 -34.19
N LEU A 130 -2.34 -23.09 -35.21
CA LEU A 130 -2.06 -24.49 -35.59
C LEU A 130 -0.56 -24.67 -35.88
N GLY A 131 -0.08 -25.93 -35.81
CA GLY A 131 1.30 -26.29 -36.11
C GLY A 131 2.25 -26.27 -34.91
N PRO A 132 3.57 -26.43 -35.11
CA PRO A 132 4.58 -26.43 -34.06
C PRO A 132 4.55 -25.12 -33.25
N CYS A 133 4.72 -25.21 -31.94
CA CYS A 133 4.61 -24.07 -31.04
C CYS A 133 5.53 -24.31 -29.83
N ARG A 134 6.81 -23.95 -29.97
CA ARG A 134 7.83 -24.16 -28.96
C ARG A 134 8.06 -22.91 -28.15
N LEU A 135 7.80 -22.97 -26.84
CA LEU A 135 8.13 -21.89 -25.90
C LEU A 135 9.54 -22.07 -25.37
N LEU A 136 10.31 -20.98 -25.37
CA LEU A 136 11.66 -20.89 -24.78
C LEU A 136 11.62 -19.81 -23.71
N VAL A 137 12.12 -20.13 -22.51
CA VAL A 137 12.16 -19.18 -21.38
C VAL A 137 13.50 -19.25 -20.66
N ARG A 138 14.12 -18.09 -20.46
CA ARG A 138 15.30 -17.90 -19.63
C ARG A 138 14.91 -17.11 -18.37
N PRO A 139 15.11 -17.64 -17.14
CA PRO A 139 14.96 -16.85 -15.94
C PRO A 139 16.09 -15.81 -15.84
N LEU A 140 15.75 -14.62 -15.40
CA LEU A 140 16.67 -13.52 -15.11
C LEU A 140 16.80 -13.38 -13.59
N ILE A 141 17.97 -13.63 -13.05
CA ILE A 141 18.24 -13.82 -11.62
C ILE A 141 19.21 -12.73 -11.13
N SER A 142 18.98 -12.23 -9.92
CA SER A 142 19.96 -11.37 -9.23
C SER A 142 20.42 -11.95 -7.88
N GLY A 143 19.54 -12.20 -6.92
CA GLY A 143 19.90 -12.62 -5.56
C GLY A 143 20.46 -11.47 -4.73
N ARG A 144 19.70 -10.39 -4.56
CA ARG A 144 20.11 -9.15 -3.91
C ARG A 144 19.06 -8.61 -2.93
N ASP A 145 19.48 -7.78 -2.01
CA ASP A 145 18.54 -6.91 -1.27
C ASP A 145 17.64 -6.14 -2.24
N TYR A 146 16.37 -5.98 -1.91
CA TYR A 146 15.40 -5.39 -2.83
C TYR A 146 15.61 -3.88 -3.06
N HIS A 147 16.34 -3.18 -2.21
CA HIS A 147 16.75 -1.79 -2.41
C HIS A 147 18.05 -1.63 -3.20
N ALA A 148 18.87 -2.68 -3.28
CA ALA A 148 20.14 -2.66 -4.01
C ALA A 148 19.96 -3.00 -5.50
N LEU A 149 21.01 -2.79 -6.29
CA LEU A 149 21.16 -3.27 -7.66
C LEU A 149 22.46 -4.02 -7.80
N HIS A 150 22.50 -4.99 -8.72
CA HIS A 150 23.70 -5.77 -9.00
C HIS A 150 24.30 -5.44 -10.38
N ARG A 151 25.57 -5.71 -10.49
CA ARG A 151 26.33 -5.77 -11.75
C ARG A 151 26.91 -7.16 -11.91
N GLU A 152 27.31 -7.51 -13.14
CA GLU A 152 28.10 -8.71 -13.40
C GLU A 152 29.26 -8.78 -12.41
N ASN A 153 29.42 -9.94 -11.78
CA ASN A 153 30.49 -10.18 -10.80
C ASN A 153 30.91 -11.65 -10.78
N ALA A 154 32.12 -11.92 -10.28
CA ALA A 154 32.70 -13.24 -10.25
C ALA A 154 32.17 -14.14 -9.11
N ASP A 155 31.44 -13.58 -8.14
CA ASP A 155 30.90 -14.31 -6.99
C ASP A 155 29.61 -15.05 -7.32
N PHE A 156 28.97 -14.70 -8.45
CA PHE A 156 27.74 -15.35 -8.90
C PHE A 156 27.99 -16.80 -9.33
N ASP A 157 27.30 -17.74 -8.68
CA ASP A 157 27.41 -19.16 -8.97
C ASP A 157 26.31 -19.67 -9.90
N PHE A 158 26.68 -19.96 -11.15
CA PHE A 158 25.76 -20.50 -12.16
C PHE A 158 25.48 -22.00 -12.04
N ARG A 159 26.16 -22.73 -11.14
CA ARG A 159 26.01 -24.19 -11.05
C ARG A 159 24.56 -24.58 -10.77
N ALA A 160 24.06 -25.51 -11.58
CA ALA A 160 22.72 -26.05 -11.49
C ALA A 160 22.71 -27.43 -10.84
N ARG A 161 21.76 -27.68 -9.94
CA ARG A 161 21.38 -29.02 -9.49
C ARG A 161 20.10 -29.41 -10.20
N THR A 162 20.05 -30.57 -10.80
CA THR A 162 18.89 -31.05 -11.55
C THR A 162 18.32 -32.34 -10.98
N CYS A 163 17.01 -32.50 -11.03
CA CYS A 163 16.30 -33.73 -10.69
C CYS A 163 15.06 -33.86 -11.58
N GLY A 164 15.06 -34.79 -12.53
CA GLY A 164 14.07 -34.78 -13.61
C GLY A 164 14.20 -33.52 -14.45
N GLY A 165 13.09 -32.82 -14.72
CA GLY A 165 13.08 -31.51 -15.37
C GLY A 165 13.31 -30.32 -14.41
N ASN A 166 13.30 -30.56 -13.10
CA ASN A 166 13.42 -29.53 -12.07
C ASN A 166 14.88 -29.11 -11.87
N VAL A 167 15.10 -27.83 -11.58
CA VAL A 167 16.43 -27.23 -11.45
C VAL A 167 16.50 -26.32 -10.23
N ALA A 168 17.65 -26.33 -9.53
CA ALA A 168 17.92 -25.37 -8.46
C ALA A 168 19.30 -24.72 -8.64
N TRP A 169 19.37 -23.45 -8.27
CA TRP A 169 20.59 -22.63 -8.26
C TRP A 169 20.76 -21.97 -6.88
N ARG A 170 21.99 -21.68 -6.51
CA ARG A 170 22.34 -20.84 -5.35
C ARG A 170 23.29 -19.74 -5.80
N PRO A 171 22.73 -18.58 -6.23
CA PRO A 171 23.54 -17.51 -6.83
C PRO A 171 24.68 -17.03 -5.94
N TYR A 172 24.42 -16.92 -4.62
CA TYR A 172 25.40 -16.50 -3.61
C TYR A 172 25.28 -17.37 -2.36
N ARG A 173 26.37 -17.49 -1.58
CA ARG A 173 26.41 -18.36 -0.39
C ARG A 173 25.49 -17.89 0.73
N ASP A 174 25.34 -16.58 0.88
CA ASP A 174 24.53 -15.90 1.89
C ASP A 174 23.06 -15.72 1.47
N GLN A 175 22.74 -16.03 0.21
CA GLN A 175 21.38 -15.98 -0.30
C GLN A 175 20.71 -17.35 -0.35
N PRO A 176 19.38 -17.42 -0.25
CA PRO A 176 18.67 -18.68 -0.41
C PRO A 176 18.85 -19.26 -1.81
N ALA A 177 18.71 -20.57 -1.92
CA ALA A 177 18.63 -21.22 -3.22
C ALA A 177 17.29 -20.86 -3.90
N ILE A 178 17.26 -20.95 -5.22
CA ILE A 178 16.10 -20.76 -6.10
C ILE A 178 15.84 -22.08 -6.79
N ALA A 179 14.63 -22.62 -6.67
CA ALA A 179 14.20 -23.77 -7.44
C ALA A 179 13.21 -23.34 -8.54
N ALA A 180 13.43 -23.82 -9.76
CA ALA A 180 12.47 -23.82 -10.86
C ALA A 180 11.96 -25.25 -11.05
N LEU A 181 10.71 -25.50 -10.68
CA LEU A 181 10.04 -26.79 -10.84
C LEU A 181 9.16 -26.70 -12.09
N THR A 182 9.29 -27.67 -13.00
CA THR A 182 8.72 -27.49 -14.35
C THR A 182 8.46 -28.85 -15.03
N ASN A 183 7.67 -28.82 -16.09
CA ASN A 183 7.54 -29.89 -17.07
C ASN A 183 8.38 -29.63 -18.34
N ALA A 184 9.35 -28.70 -18.29
CA ALA A 184 10.24 -28.35 -19.39
C ALA A 184 11.41 -29.32 -19.57
N VAL A 185 12.07 -29.19 -20.72
CA VAL A 185 13.45 -29.61 -20.91
C VAL A 185 14.38 -28.44 -20.57
N TYR A 186 15.30 -28.64 -19.62
CA TYR A 186 16.28 -27.62 -19.25
C TYR A 186 17.60 -27.83 -19.98
N ARG A 187 18.16 -26.74 -20.50
CA ARG A 187 19.51 -26.66 -21.05
C ARG A 187 20.34 -25.67 -20.24
N HIS A 188 21.39 -26.14 -19.60
CA HIS A 188 22.33 -25.26 -18.91
C HIS A 188 23.15 -24.45 -19.93
N ASP A 189 23.03 -23.13 -19.86
CA ASP A 189 23.62 -22.19 -20.82
C ASP A 189 23.77 -20.81 -20.15
N PRO A 190 24.74 -20.65 -19.23
CA PRO A 190 24.90 -19.47 -18.41
C PRO A 190 25.30 -18.24 -19.22
N GLN A 191 24.62 -17.14 -18.98
CA GLN A 191 24.86 -15.86 -19.64
C GLN A 191 24.57 -14.70 -18.70
N TRP A 192 25.26 -13.57 -18.89
CA TRP A 192 24.88 -12.28 -18.34
C TRP A 192 24.12 -11.45 -19.36
N TYR A 193 23.16 -10.68 -18.89
CA TYR A 193 22.41 -9.65 -19.62
C TYR A 193 22.72 -8.31 -18.94
N TRP A 194 23.25 -7.35 -19.72
CA TRP A 194 23.80 -6.11 -19.18
C TRP A 194 22.88 -4.91 -19.37
N ASN A 195 23.02 -3.95 -18.43
CA ASN A 195 22.48 -2.60 -18.56
C ASN A 195 20.96 -2.51 -18.67
N PHE A 196 20.22 -3.33 -17.93
CA PHE A 196 18.78 -3.11 -17.75
C PHE A 196 18.55 -1.74 -17.16
N LEU A 197 17.60 -0.97 -17.73
CA LEU A 197 17.24 0.38 -17.31
C LEU A 197 15.90 0.38 -16.58
N TYR A 198 15.89 0.90 -15.33
CA TYR A 198 14.69 1.08 -14.52
C TYR A 198 14.28 2.55 -14.52
N THR A 199 13.39 2.92 -15.45
CA THR A 199 13.02 4.32 -15.71
C THR A 199 12.37 5.02 -14.53
N ALA A 200 11.53 4.34 -13.76
CA ALA A 200 10.92 4.92 -12.57
C ALA A 200 11.96 5.23 -11.46
N GLU A 201 13.04 4.44 -11.36
CA GLU A 201 14.14 4.74 -10.43
C GLU A 201 15.01 5.89 -10.95
N GLN A 202 15.23 5.95 -12.28
CA GLN A 202 15.94 7.06 -12.92
C GLN A 202 15.22 8.40 -12.69
N GLU A 203 13.89 8.46 -12.90
CA GLU A 203 13.07 9.64 -12.65
C GLU A 203 13.14 10.10 -11.18
N ARG A 204 13.39 9.16 -10.26
CA ARG A 204 13.53 9.40 -8.82
C ARG A 204 14.94 9.76 -8.39
N GLY A 205 15.92 9.84 -9.32
CA GLY A 205 17.31 10.14 -9.03
C GLY A 205 18.00 9.05 -8.20
N LEU A 206 17.59 7.79 -8.36
CA LEU A 206 18.15 6.64 -7.66
C LEU A 206 18.98 5.77 -8.63
N ASP A 207 19.73 4.81 -8.08
CA ASP A 207 20.38 3.79 -8.90
C ASP A 207 19.34 3.05 -9.73
N HIS A 208 19.57 2.95 -11.05
CA HIS A 208 18.57 2.56 -12.03
C HIS A 208 19.08 1.62 -13.12
N VAL A 209 20.32 1.13 -13.02
CA VAL A 209 20.91 0.24 -14.04
C VAL A 209 21.45 -1.04 -13.38
N GLU A 210 21.01 -2.19 -13.88
CA GLU A 210 21.33 -3.51 -13.32
C GLU A 210 21.79 -4.48 -14.42
N ASP A 211 22.66 -5.43 -14.07
CA ASP A 211 22.97 -6.60 -14.88
C ASP A 211 22.31 -7.83 -14.25
N LEU A 212 21.75 -8.71 -15.07
CA LEU A 212 21.05 -9.91 -14.62
C LEU A 212 21.68 -11.17 -15.19
N ALA A 213 21.78 -12.20 -14.36
CA ALA A 213 22.29 -13.49 -14.75
C ALA A 213 21.17 -14.42 -15.23
N SER A 214 21.43 -15.20 -16.28
CA SER A 214 20.57 -16.29 -16.73
C SER A 214 21.35 -17.60 -16.74
N PRO A 215 21.00 -18.59 -15.89
CA PRO A 215 21.78 -19.84 -15.81
C PRO A 215 21.47 -20.83 -16.94
N GLY A 216 20.41 -20.62 -17.72
CA GLY A 216 20.04 -21.51 -18.80
C GLY A 216 18.65 -21.28 -19.35
N GLU A 217 18.21 -22.19 -20.22
CA GLU A 217 16.99 -22.09 -20.99
C GLU A 217 16.07 -23.29 -20.75
N PHE A 218 14.80 -23.03 -20.60
CA PHE A 218 13.72 -24.02 -20.52
C PHE A 218 12.95 -24.03 -21.83
N ALA A 219 12.55 -25.22 -22.29
CA ALA A 219 11.81 -25.41 -23.54
C ALA A 219 10.61 -26.33 -23.35
N TRP A 220 9.47 -25.93 -23.91
CA TRP A 220 8.21 -26.70 -23.95
C TRP A 220 7.65 -26.75 -25.36
N ASP A 221 6.88 -27.79 -25.67
CA ASP A 221 6.02 -27.84 -26.84
C ASP A 221 4.58 -27.52 -26.44
N LEU A 222 4.13 -26.28 -26.69
CA LEU A 222 2.77 -25.83 -26.37
C LEU A 222 1.70 -26.43 -27.33
N ALA A 223 2.10 -27.22 -28.33
CA ALA A 223 1.14 -27.95 -29.15
C ALA A 223 0.62 -29.21 -28.40
N GLU A 224 1.39 -29.73 -27.45
CA GLU A 224 1.08 -30.98 -26.73
C GLU A 224 0.49 -30.71 -25.34
N GLU A 225 1.08 -29.75 -24.57
CA GLU A 225 0.65 -29.48 -23.19
C GLU A 225 0.86 -28.02 -22.79
N GLU A 226 0.26 -27.59 -21.67
CA GLU A 226 0.57 -26.27 -21.07
C GLU A 226 1.98 -26.29 -20.47
N ALA A 227 2.70 -25.17 -20.62
CA ALA A 227 3.98 -24.95 -19.99
C ALA A 227 3.77 -24.45 -18.56
N VAL A 228 4.46 -25.07 -17.60
CA VAL A 228 4.43 -24.67 -16.19
C VAL A 228 5.82 -24.45 -15.67
N MET A 229 6.06 -23.29 -15.03
CA MET A 229 7.25 -23.00 -14.26
C MET A 229 6.84 -22.48 -12.88
N LEU A 230 7.19 -23.22 -11.83
CA LEU A 230 7.02 -22.81 -10.45
C LEU A 230 8.37 -22.35 -9.91
N LEU A 231 8.45 -21.08 -9.51
CA LEU A 231 9.60 -20.47 -8.87
C LEU A 231 9.43 -20.51 -7.35
N ARG A 232 10.43 -21.02 -6.65
CA ARG A 232 10.40 -21.25 -5.19
C ARG A 232 11.70 -20.86 -4.53
N THR A 233 11.62 -20.36 -3.32
CA THR A 233 12.76 -20.18 -2.42
C THR A 233 13.16 -21.54 -1.80
N GLY A 234 14.41 -21.90 -1.92
CA GLY A 234 14.93 -23.19 -1.45
C GLY A 234 15.38 -24.10 -2.59
N ASP A 235 15.84 -25.31 -2.25
CA ASP A 235 16.43 -26.26 -3.19
C ASP A 235 15.69 -27.61 -3.30
N GLY A 236 14.44 -27.65 -2.83
CA GLY A 236 13.58 -28.83 -2.90
C GLY A 236 13.07 -29.08 -4.31
N LEU A 237 13.42 -30.22 -4.93
CA LEU A 237 13.11 -30.55 -6.33
C LEU A 237 12.03 -31.64 -6.50
N ASN A 238 11.46 -32.17 -5.41
CA ASN A 238 10.55 -33.31 -5.44
C ASN A 238 9.08 -32.90 -5.54
N VAL A 239 8.74 -32.05 -6.50
CA VAL A 239 7.35 -31.58 -6.74
C VAL A 239 7.04 -31.66 -8.22
N CYS A 240 5.86 -32.19 -8.55
CA CYS A 240 5.34 -32.15 -9.91
C CYS A 240 4.69 -30.77 -10.16
N ALA A 241 5.32 -29.96 -10.97
CA ALA A 241 4.89 -28.58 -11.24
C ALA A 241 3.47 -28.48 -11.82
N ALA A 242 3.13 -29.33 -12.78
CA ALA A 242 1.81 -29.32 -13.41
C ALA A 242 0.68 -29.68 -12.41
N THR A 243 0.90 -30.66 -11.54
CA THR A 243 -0.05 -31.01 -10.48
C THR A 243 -0.19 -29.87 -9.46
N TYR A 244 0.93 -29.28 -9.06
CA TYR A 244 0.94 -28.14 -8.12
C TYR A 244 0.18 -26.94 -8.70
N ALA A 245 0.48 -26.55 -9.93
CA ALA A 245 -0.16 -25.44 -10.62
C ALA A 245 -1.68 -25.61 -10.73
N ARG A 246 -2.13 -26.83 -11.07
CA ARG A 246 -3.55 -27.14 -11.14
C ARG A 246 -4.23 -26.97 -9.78
N HIS A 247 -3.68 -27.56 -8.71
CA HIS A 247 -4.24 -27.44 -7.37
C HIS A 247 -4.25 -25.98 -6.86
N LEU A 248 -3.18 -25.23 -7.12
CA LEU A 248 -3.11 -23.81 -6.74
C LEU A 248 -4.17 -23.00 -7.49
N ARG A 249 -4.32 -23.22 -8.81
CA ARG A 249 -5.33 -22.52 -9.62
C ARG A 249 -6.74 -22.80 -9.11
N GLU A 250 -7.04 -24.06 -8.78
CA GLU A 250 -8.33 -24.45 -8.21
C GLU A 250 -8.56 -23.81 -6.82
N ALA A 251 -7.59 -23.92 -5.92
CA ALA A 251 -7.69 -23.36 -4.56
C ALA A 251 -7.80 -21.83 -4.56
N GLU A 252 -6.96 -21.13 -5.34
CA GLU A 252 -7.04 -19.69 -5.48
C GLU A 252 -8.30 -19.23 -6.20
N GLY A 253 -8.77 -19.98 -7.19
CA GLY A 253 -10.04 -19.71 -7.86
C GLY A 253 -11.21 -19.75 -6.89
N VAL A 254 -11.29 -20.77 -6.04
CA VAL A 254 -12.30 -20.88 -4.97
C VAL A 254 -12.13 -19.74 -3.95
N ARG A 255 -10.92 -19.52 -3.45
CA ARG A 255 -10.65 -18.48 -2.45
C ARG A 255 -11.07 -17.09 -2.95
N ARG A 256 -10.69 -16.74 -4.19
CA ARG A 256 -10.93 -15.41 -4.77
C ARG A 256 -12.37 -15.19 -5.25
N SER A 257 -13.13 -16.25 -5.54
CA SER A 257 -14.51 -16.12 -6.02
C SER A 257 -15.47 -15.46 -5.04
N GLY A 258 -15.13 -15.47 -3.73
CA GLY A 258 -15.91 -14.81 -2.68
C GLY A 258 -15.57 -13.32 -2.47
N PHE A 259 -14.56 -12.78 -3.16
CA PHE A 259 -14.12 -11.40 -2.96
C PHE A 259 -14.63 -10.47 -4.06
N SER A 260 -15.00 -9.24 -3.68
CA SER A 260 -15.08 -8.14 -4.63
C SER A 260 -13.68 -7.73 -5.11
N PRO A 261 -13.56 -7.02 -6.26
CA PRO A 261 -12.26 -6.54 -6.73
C PRO A 261 -11.48 -5.70 -5.72
N LEU A 262 -12.16 -4.87 -4.92
CA LEU A 262 -11.54 -4.08 -3.85
C LEU A 262 -11.14 -4.94 -2.64
N ALA A 263 -11.93 -5.97 -2.32
CA ALA A 263 -11.57 -6.91 -1.25
C ALA A 263 -10.34 -7.76 -1.62
N LEU A 264 -10.17 -8.12 -2.91
CA LEU A 264 -8.95 -8.77 -3.42
C LEU A 264 -7.74 -7.84 -3.33
N ALA A 265 -7.91 -6.57 -3.68
CA ALA A 265 -6.86 -5.58 -3.54
C ALA A 265 -6.48 -5.36 -2.06
N ALA A 266 -7.48 -5.26 -1.17
CA ALA A 266 -7.25 -5.16 0.28
C ALA A 266 -6.49 -6.36 0.85
N ASP A 267 -6.75 -7.56 0.34
CA ASP A 267 -6.09 -8.80 0.75
C ASP A 267 -4.56 -8.77 0.53
N GLN A 268 -4.07 -8.02 -0.46
CA GLN A 268 -2.64 -7.94 -0.77
C GLN A 268 -1.82 -7.36 0.39
N TYR A 269 -2.37 -6.43 1.16
CA TYR A 269 -1.65 -5.75 2.25
C TYR A 269 -1.60 -6.53 3.56
N LEU A 270 -2.48 -7.53 3.73
CA LEU A 270 -2.56 -8.32 4.94
C LEU A 270 -1.50 -9.42 4.92
N VAL A 271 -0.50 -9.31 5.80
CA VAL A 271 0.65 -10.21 5.84
C VAL A 271 0.88 -10.79 7.23
N ARG A 272 1.62 -11.91 7.28
CA ARG A 272 2.02 -12.55 8.52
C ARG A 272 3.12 -11.76 9.22
N ARG A 273 3.03 -11.62 10.55
CA ARG A 273 4.07 -11.09 11.44
C ARG A 273 4.18 -11.99 12.67
N GLY A 274 5.29 -12.73 12.78
CA GLY A 274 5.44 -13.71 13.85
C GLY A 274 4.29 -14.73 13.84
N ARG A 275 3.54 -14.80 14.94
CA ARG A 275 2.34 -15.65 15.06
C ARG A 275 1.03 -14.94 14.69
N GLY A 276 1.05 -13.62 14.57
CA GLY A 276 -0.09 -12.79 14.22
C GLY A 276 -0.02 -12.24 12.79
N ARG A 277 -0.74 -11.16 12.57
CA ARG A 277 -0.84 -10.46 11.29
C ARG A 277 -0.55 -8.97 11.44
N THR A 278 -0.18 -8.33 10.34
CA THR A 278 -0.03 -6.88 10.22
C THR A 278 -0.47 -6.42 8.84
N LEU A 279 -0.52 -5.10 8.63
CA LEU A 279 -0.70 -4.49 7.32
C LEU A 279 0.61 -3.83 6.89
N LEU A 280 1.02 -4.09 5.65
CA LEU A 280 2.05 -3.29 5.02
C LEU A 280 1.48 -1.95 4.59
N ALA A 281 2.20 -0.86 4.81
CA ALA A 281 1.76 0.48 4.45
C ALA A 281 1.64 0.65 2.93
N GLY A 282 2.46 -0.07 2.16
CA GLY A 282 2.37 -0.07 0.70
C GLY A 282 3.44 -0.89 0.01
N PHE A 283 3.16 -1.28 -1.22
CA PHE A 283 4.10 -1.97 -2.10
C PHE A 283 4.62 -1.02 -3.18
N PRO A 284 5.90 -1.13 -3.57
CA PRO A 284 6.81 -2.25 -3.25
C PRO A 284 7.74 -2.03 -2.03
N TRP A 285 7.86 -0.83 -1.47
CA TRP A 285 8.97 -0.53 -0.54
C TRP A 285 8.60 -0.34 0.94
N PHE A 286 7.34 -0.14 1.28
CA PHE A 286 6.98 0.04 2.69
C PHE A 286 6.90 -1.27 3.47
N THR A 287 7.18 -1.16 4.76
CA THR A 287 6.91 -2.19 5.77
C THR A 287 5.63 -1.86 6.54
N ASP A 288 5.50 -2.38 7.76
CA ASP A 288 4.38 -2.05 8.64
C ASP A 288 4.69 -0.81 9.48
N TRP A 289 3.88 0.22 9.25
CA TRP A 289 3.92 1.50 9.93
C TRP A 289 2.68 1.62 10.82
N GLY A 290 2.84 2.11 12.06
CA GLY A 290 1.75 2.16 13.04
C GLY A 290 0.59 3.03 12.58
N ARG A 291 0.86 4.28 12.21
CA ARG A 291 -0.16 5.20 11.69
C ARG A 291 -0.93 4.62 10.52
N ASP A 292 -0.19 4.14 9.53
CA ASP A 292 -0.74 3.57 8.29
C ASP A 292 -1.59 2.34 8.57
N THR A 293 -1.12 1.44 9.45
CA THR A 293 -1.86 0.25 9.88
C THR A 293 -3.23 0.63 10.46
N PHE A 294 -3.27 1.60 11.40
CA PHE A 294 -4.54 1.92 12.07
C PHE A 294 -5.51 2.71 11.20
N ILE A 295 -5.03 3.56 10.31
CA ILE A 295 -5.88 4.23 9.32
C ILE A 295 -6.39 3.20 8.30
N ALA A 296 -5.47 2.42 7.69
CA ALA A 296 -5.80 1.48 6.62
C ALA A 296 -6.74 0.36 7.10
N MET A 297 -6.54 -0.19 8.31
CA MET A 297 -7.34 -1.32 8.79
C MET A 297 -8.82 -0.99 8.94
N ARG A 298 -9.19 0.27 9.09
CA ARG A 298 -10.59 0.72 9.19
C ARG A 298 -11.37 0.35 7.92
N GLY A 299 -10.73 0.49 6.75
CA GLY A 299 -11.29 0.07 5.46
C GLY A 299 -10.91 -1.35 5.08
N LEU A 300 -9.59 -1.65 5.04
CA LEU A 300 -9.07 -2.90 4.47
C LEU A 300 -9.49 -4.15 5.26
N VAL A 301 -9.66 -4.03 6.57
CA VAL A 301 -9.89 -5.18 7.47
C VAL A 301 -11.26 -5.09 8.12
N ILE A 302 -11.54 -4.04 8.90
CA ILE A 302 -12.83 -3.84 9.57
C ILE A 302 -13.93 -3.64 8.52
N GLY A 303 -13.68 -2.76 7.54
CA GLY A 303 -14.60 -2.45 6.45
C GLY A 303 -14.93 -3.65 5.56
N THR A 304 -14.05 -4.63 5.44
CA THR A 304 -14.29 -5.88 4.69
C THR A 304 -14.79 -7.03 5.56
N GLY A 305 -15.07 -6.81 6.86
CA GLY A 305 -15.64 -7.82 7.75
C GLY A 305 -14.66 -8.86 8.28
N ARG A 306 -13.36 -8.61 8.19
CA ARG A 306 -12.28 -9.50 8.65
C ARG A 306 -12.00 -9.29 10.14
N PHE A 307 -12.98 -9.60 11.00
CA PHE A 307 -12.90 -9.29 12.43
C PHE A 307 -11.80 -10.05 13.16
N ARG A 308 -11.48 -11.30 12.76
CA ARG A 308 -10.39 -12.09 13.38
C ARG A 308 -9.04 -11.44 13.10
N GLU A 309 -8.80 -11.06 11.86
CA GLU A 309 -7.57 -10.38 11.47
C GLU A 309 -7.45 -8.99 12.13
N ALA A 310 -8.56 -8.27 12.30
CA ALA A 310 -8.58 -7.01 13.02
C ALA A 310 -8.19 -7.21 14.50
N GLU A 311 -8.73 -8.24 15.15
CA GLU A 311 -8.39 -8.62 16.52
C GLU A 311 -6.90 -8.97 16.65
N ASP A 312 -6.38 -9.83 15.77
CA ASP A 312 -4.96 -10.23 15.75
C ASP A 312 -4.02 -9.03 15.60
N ILE A 313 -4.33 -8.10 14.68
CA ILE A 313 -3.55 -6.89 14.48
C ILE A 313 -3.57 -6.02 15.72
N LEU A 314 -4.75 -5.71 16.26
CA LEU A 314 -4.89 -4.83 17.41
C LEU A 314 -4.21 -5.40 18.67
N LEU A 315 -4.32 -6.71 18.92
CA LEU A 315 -3.64 -7.36 20.03
C LEU A 315 -2.12 -7.38 19.88
N THR A 316 -1.62 -7.62 18.65
CA THR A 316 -0.18 -7.57 18.34
C THR A 316 0.40 -6.19 18.64
N TRP A 317 -0.26 -5.14 18.19
CA TRP A 317 0.17 -3.76 18.44
C TRP A 317 -0.03 -3.34 19.90
N ALA A 318 -1.11 -3.75 20.58
CA ALA A 318 -1.32 -3.49 21.99
C ALA A 318 -0.16 -3.99 22.86
N GLY A 319 0.44 -5.13 22.49
CA GLY A 319 1.63 -5.70 23.15
C GLY A 319 2.92 -4.88 22.93
N SER A 320 2.92 -3.91 22.01
CA SER A 320 4.07 -3.08 21.69
C SER A 320 4.03 -1.69 22.32
N VAL A 321 3.03 -1.39 23.18
CA VAL A 321 2.94 -0.10 23.88
C VAL A 321 4.14 0.06 24.83
N SER A 322 4.88 1.15 24.68
CA SER A 322 6.03 1.50 25.51
C SER A 322 5.97 2.97 25.91
N GLU A 323 5.95 3.23 27.22
CA GLU A 323 5.76 4.59 27.79
C GLU A 323 4.50 5.29 27.22
N GLY A 324 3.43 4.52 26.96
CA GLY A 324 2.18 5.00 26.36
C GLY A 324 2.24 5.35 24.87
N MET A 325 3.29 4.96 24.18
CA MET A 325 3.41 5.15 22.74
C MET A 325 3.46 3.80 22.02
N LEU A 326 2.88 3.77 20.82
CA LEU A 326 3.05 2.70 19.85
C LEU A 326 4.17 3.05 18.86
N PRO A 327 4.87 2.04 18.31
CA PRO A 327 5.88 2.28 17.30
C PRO A 327 5.32 3.05 16.10
N ASN A 328 6.10 3.99 15.57
CA ASN A 328 5.87 4.57 14.26
C ASN A 328 6.09 3.52 13.17
N ARG A 329 7.21 2.76 13.30
CA ARG A 329 7.48 1.63 12.40
C ARG A 329 8.33 0.56 13.10
N PHE A 330 8.29 -0.62 12.51
CA PHE A 330 9.27 -1.66 12.75
C PHE A 330 10.29 -1.62 11.60
N PRO A 331 11.59 -1.44 11.87
CA PRO A 331 12.60 -1.33 10.82
C PRO A 331 12.77 -2.65 10.06
N ASP A 332 13.25 -2.56 8.80
CA ASP A 332 13.58 -3.72 7.97
C ASP A 332 14.74 -4.56 8.53
N THR A 333 15.66 -3.87 9.20
CA THR A 333 16.83 -4.48 9.82
C THR A 333 16.97 -3.98 11.27
N GLY A 334 17.28 -4.91 12.18
CA GLY A 334 17.36 -4.62 13.60
C GLY A 334 16.03 -4.84 14.33
N ASP A 335 16.10 -4.92 15.68
CA ASP A 335 14.96 -5.30 16.52
C ASP A 335 14.34 -4.14 17.30
N THR A 336 14.84 -2.92 17.15
CA THR A 336 14.40 -1.78 17.96
C THR A 336 13.33 -0.96 17.23
N PRO A 337 12.07 -1.01 17.69
CA PRO A 337 11.00 -0.18 17.11
C PRO A 337 11.26 1.32 17.28
N GLU A 338 10.84 2.12 16.30
CA GLU A 338 10.93 3.57 16.35
C GLU A 338 9.62 4.17 16.88
N TYR A 339 9.71 5.08 17.88
CA TYR A 339 8.51 5.64 18.57
C TYR A 339 8.26 7.12 18.24
N ASN A 340 8.75 7.63 17.13
CA ASN A 340 8.65 9.03 16.71
C ASN A 340 7.33 9.37 16.01
N ALA A 341 6.19 9.05 16.62
CA ALA A 341 4.87 9.42 16.10
C ALA A 341 3.93 9.81 17.26
N VAL A 342 3.36 11.03 17.21
CA VAL A 342 2.37 11.49 18.20
C VAL A 342 0.98 10.97 17.90
N ASP A 343 0.67 10.67 16.66
CA ASP A 343 -0.67 10.34 16.19
C ASP A 343 -0.94 8.82 16.07
N ALA A 344 0.10 7.98 15.88
CA ALA A 344 -0.07 6.54 15.74
C ALA A 344 -0.84 5.90 16.91
N SER A 345 -0.47 6.26 18.17
CA SER A 345 -1.15 5.76 19.37
C SER A 345 -2.60 6.23 19.47
N LEU A 346 -2.89 7.43 19.01
CA LEU A 346 -4.26 7.97 19.00
C LEU A 346 -5.10 7.31 17.90
N TRP A 347 -4.53 7.03 16.74
CA TRP A 347 -5.18 6.26 15.67
C TRP A 347 -5.48 4.82 16.10
N PHE A 348 -4.62 4.20 16.90
CA PHE A 348 -4.92 2.89 17.51
C PHE A 348 -6.21 2.92 18.33
N ILE A 349 -6.39 3.94 19.18
CA ILE A 349 -7.61 4.08 20.00
C ILE A 349 -8.86 4.23 19.11
N VAL A 350 -8.75 5.00 18.01
CA VAL A 350 -9.83 5.11 17.02
C VAL A 350 -10.12 3.75 16.37
N ALA A 351 -9.08 3.02 15.95
CA ALA A 351 -9.24 1.70 15.34
C ALA A 351 -9.85 0.67 16.30
N VAL A 352 -9.49 0.69 17.59
CA VAL A 352 -10.13 -0.14 18.63
C VAL A 352 -11.62 0.18 18.76
N HIS A 353 -11.98 1.47 18.79
CA HIS A 353 -13.39 1.91 18.82
C HIS A 353 -14.15 1.38 17.59
N ASP A 354 -13.61 1.58 16.39
CA ASP A 354 -14.27 1.18 15.14
C ASP A 354 -14.41 -0.35 15.06
N PHE A 355 -13.39 -1.09 15.51
CA PHE A 355 -13.46 -2.56 15.59
C PHE A 355 -14.56 -3.04 16.52
N LEU A 356 -14.63 -2.52 17.76
CA LEU A 356 -15.62 -2.92 18.75
C LEU A 356 -17.04 -2.53 18.31
N ALA A 357 -17.21 -1.37 17.68
CA ALA A 357 -18.49 -0.92 17.12
C ALA A 357 -18.94 -1.81 15.98
N ALA A 358 -18.07 -2.05 15.00
CA ALA A 358 -18.37 -2.88 13.83
C ALA A 358 -18.66 -4.35 14.21
N ALA A 359 -17.91 -4.90 15.17
CA ALA A 359 -18.14 -6.26 15.67
C ALA A 359 -19.51 -6.39 16.35
N ARG A 360 -19.90 -5.40 17.16
CA ARG A 360 -21.24 -5.33 17.79
C ARG A 360 -22.34 -5.22 16.74
N ASP A 361 -22.18 -4.34 15.74
CA ASP A 361 -23.18 -4.11 14.69
C ASP A 361 -23.34 -5.34 13.77
N ALA A 362 -22.29 -6.16 13.65
CA ALA A 362 -22.30 -7.44 12.93
C ALA A 362 -22.74 -8.64 13.78
N ASP A 363 -23.17 -8.43 15.04
CA ASP A 363 -23.51 -9.48 16.02
C ASP A 363 -22.36 -10.51 16.22
N ARG A 364 -21.11 -10.00 16.27
CA ARG A 364 -19.88 -10.78 16.49
C ARG A 364 -19.26 -10.40 17.84
N PRO A 365 -19.63 -11.06 18.94
CA PRO A 365 -19.15 -10.69 20.27
C PRO A 365 -17.62 -10.87 20.37
N VAL A 366 -16.93 -9.81 20.80
CA VAL A 366 -15.50 -9.84 21.09
C VAL A 366 -15.29 -10.44 22.49
N ALA A 367 -14.35 -11.37 22.63
CA ALA A 367 -14.08 -12.05 23.90
C ALA A 367 -13.70 -11.05 25.01
N PRO A 368 -14.18 -11.23 26.26
CA PRO A 368 -13.88 -10.30 27.36
C PRO A 368 -12.38 -10.08 27.61
N ALA A 369 -11.55 -11.12 27.45
CA ALA A 369 -10.11 -11.00 27.60
C ALA A 369 -9.48 -10.07 26.53
N VAL A 370 -9.97 -10.12 25.30
CA VAL A 370 -9.54 -9.24 24.20
C VAL A 370 -9.94 -7.80 24.52
N GLN A 371 -11.20 -7.57 24.89
CA GLN A 371 -11.67 -6.23 25.30
C GLN A 371 -10.81 -5.67 26.43
N THR A 372 -10.52 -6.47 27.46
CA THR A 372 -9.67 -6.07 28.58
C THR A 372 -8.27 -5.66 28.11
N SER A 373 -7.64 -6.43 27.22
CA SER A 373 -6.31 -6.12 26.70
C SER A 373 -6.29 -4.81 25.90
N LEU A 374 -7.30 -4.59 25.06
CA LEU A 374 -7.43 -3.35 24.25
C LEU A 374 -7.72 -2.14 25.16
N HIS A 375 -8.53 -2.31 26.19
CA HIS A 375 -8.79 -1.25 27.18
C HIS A 375 -7.53 -0.89 27.96
N HIS A 376 -6.75 -1.88 28.43
CA HIS A 376 -5.49 -1.62 29.13
C HIS A 376 -4.49 -0.86 28.26
N ALA A 377 -4.35 -1.21 26.97
CA ALA A 377 -3.49 -0.50 26.06
C ALA A 377 -3.98 0.95 25.84
N THR A 378 -5.29 1.15 25.67
CA THR A 378 -5.90 2.48 25.55
C THR A 378 -5.66 3.32 26.80
N GLU A 379 -5.87 2.77 28.00
CA GLU A 379 -5.67 3.46 29.27
C GLU A 379 -4.19 3.83 29.50
N ALA A 380 -3.26 2.96 29.11
CA ALA A 380 -1.82 3.22 29.17
C ALA A 380 -1.43 4.40 28.28
N ILE A 381 -1.96 4.46 27.04
CA ILE A 381 -1.75 5.56 26.11
C ILE A 381 -2.32 6.87 26.67
N LEU A 382 -3.58 6.88 27.07
CA LEU A 382 -4.25 8.09 27.60
C LEU A 382 -3.52 8.63 28.83
N THR A 383 -3.11 7.73 29.74
CA THR A 383 -2.40 8.12 30.97
C THR A 383 -1.05 8.76 30.69
N ALA A 384 -0.26 8.18 29.78
CA ALA A 384 1.04 8.71 29.42
C ALA A 384 0.92 10.05 28.66
N TYR A 385 -0.03 10.17 27.74
CA TYR A 385 -0.26 11.43 27.02
C TYR A 385 -0.75 12.54 27.96
N ALA A 386 -1.56 12.20 28.97
CA ALA A 386 -1.97 13.18 29.98
C ALA A 386 -0.83 13.61 30.92
N ALA A 387 0.06 12.69 31.28
CA ALA A 387 1.16 12.97 32.22
C ALA A 387 2.44 13.49 31.56
N GLY A 388 2.61 13.22 30.27
CA GLY A 388 3.82 13.49 29.50
C GLY A 388 4.60 12.22 29.16
N THR A 389 5.11 12.15 27.92
CA THR A 389 5.90 11.02 27.40
C THR A 389 7.04 11.53 26.50
N ARG A 390 7.59 10.67 25.63
CA ARG A 390 8.72 10.99 24.74
C ARG A 390 8.46 12.25 23.89
N TYR A 391 9.53 12.90 23.44
CA TYR A 391 9.51 14.01 22.47
C TYR A 391 8.67 15.24 22.90
N GLY A 392 8.53 15.47 24.21
CA GLY A 392 7.74 16.59 24.72
C GLY A 392 6.23 16.43 24.53
N ILE A 393 5.77 15.22 24.17
CA ILE A 393 4.34 14.92 24.04
C ILE A 393 3.70 14.90 25.42
N GLY A 394 2.64 15.69 25.61
CA GLY A 394 1.89 15.69 26.88
C GLY A 394 0.78 16.73 26.89
N ALA A 395 -0.24 16.50 27.72
CA ALA A 395 -1.32 17.47 27.91
C ALA A 395 -0.80 18.71 28.63
N ASP A 396 -1.16 19.88 28.12
CA ASP A 396 -0.89 21.17 28.76
C ASP A 396 -2.04 21.56 29.71
N THR A 397 -1.88 22.67 30.39
CA THR A 397 -2.86 23.19 31.36
C THR A 397 -4.26 23.45 30.78
N ASP A 398 -4.35 23.68 29.48
CA ASP A 398 -5.58 23.82 28.72
C ASP A 398 -6.19 22.47 28.25
N GLY A 399 -5.59 21.34 28.60
CA GLY A 399 -6.01 19.99 28.22
C GLY A 399 -5.62 19.57 26.82
N LEU A 400 -5.00 20.44 26.01
CA LEU A 400 -4.55 20.14 24.66
C LEU A 400 -3.16 19.49 24.68
N ILE A 401 -2.89 18.62 23.69
CA ILE A 401 -1.59 17.95 23.56
C ILE A 401 -0.58 18.91 22.91
N ARG A 402 0.50 19.20 23.62
CA ARG A 402 1.72 19.75 23.04
C ARG A 402 2.62 18.60 22.57
N ALA A 403 3.36 18.79 21.50
CA ALA A 403 4.27 17.78 20.95
C ALA A 403 5.41 18.45 20.17
N GLY A 404 6.55 17.81 20.16
CA GLY A 404 7.66 18.17 19.28
C GLY A 404 8.93 18.61 20.01
N VAL A 405 10.05 18.22 19.42
CA VAL A 405 11.39 18.67 19.74
C VAL A 405 12.15 18.94 18.44
N LEU A 406 13.14 19.83 18.47
CA LEU A 406 13.92 20.17 17.28
C LEU A 406 14.54 18.92 16.61
N GLY A 407 14.47 18.85 15.29
CA GLY A 407 15.08 17.79 14.49
C GLY A 407 14.30 16.47 14.45
N VAL A 408 13.12 16.39 15.08
CA VAL A 408 12.26 15.21 15.07
C VAL A 408 10.89 15.55 14.44
N GLN A 409 10.49 14.75 13.47
CA GLN A 409 9.14 14.76 12.89
C GLN A 409 8.24 13.79 13.69
N LEU A 410 7.03 14.22 14.05
CA LEU A 410 6.13 13.43 14.90
C LEU A 410 4.73 13.25 14.32
N THR A 411 4.27 14.16 13.44
CA THR A 411 2.94 14.08 12.83
C THR A 411 3.00 13.29 11.51
N TRP A 412 1.86 13.06 10.87
CA TRP A 412 1.82 12.41 9.56
C TRP A 412 2.57 13.19 8.46
N MET A 413 2.81 14.50 8.66
CA MET A 413 3.65 15.30 7.77
C MET A 413 5.12 15.16 8.15
N ASP A 414 5.67 13.97 8.00
CA ASP A 414 6.94 13.52 8.58
C ASP A 414 8.13 13.47 7.60
N ALA A 415 8.04 14.13 6.45
CA ALA A 415 9.16 14.19 5.51
C ALA A 415 10.41 14.81 6.17
N LYS A 416 11.53 14.10 6.03
CA LYS A 416 12.84 14.53 6.52
C LYS A 416 13.93 14.15 5.52
N ALA A 417 14.71 15.13 5.09
CA ALA A 417 15.83 14.97 4.18
C ALA A 417 17.15 15.30 4.92
N GLY A 418 17.92 14.28 5.27
CA GLY A 418 19.08 14.43 6.15
C GLY A 418 18.64 14.99 7.51
N ASP A 419 19.19 16.15 7.92
CA ASP A 419 18.81 16.81 9.16
C ASP A 419 17.65 17.82 9.01
N TRP A 420 17.18 18.04 7.79
CA TRP A 420 16.09 18.96 7.50
C TRP A 420 14.73 18.28 7.69
N VAL A 421 13.99 18.68 8.74
CA VAL A 421 12.56 18.38 8.90
C VAL A 421 11.80 19.37 8.03
N VAL A 422 11.18 18.85 6.95
CA VAL A 422 10.58 19.70 5.90
C VAL A 422 9.35 20.46 6.41
N THR A 423 8.55 19.81 7.24
CA THR A 423 7.30 20.36 7.77
C THR A 423 7.30 20.27 9.30
N PRO A 424 8.14 21.10 10.00
CA PRO A 424 8.11 21.11 11.45
C PRO A 424 6.77 21.61 11.95
N ARG A 425 6.15 20.87 12.87
CA ARG A 425 4.85 21.19 13.45
C ARG A 425 4.91 21.05 14.97
N ILE A 426 5.98 21.66 15.55
CA ILE A 426 6.20 21.72 16.98
C ILE A 426 5.14 22.65 17.60
N GLY A 427 4.49 22.19 18.68
CA GLY A 427 3.42 22.92 19.35
C GLY A 427 2.17 22.06 19.52
N LYS A 428 1.00 22.59 19.17
CA LYS A 428 -0.30 21.91 19.26
C LYS A 428 -0.92 21.74 17.87
N PRO A 429 -0.58 20.68 17.09
CA PRO A 429 -1.13 20.44 15.74
C PRO A 429 -2.62 20.14 15.78
N VAL A 430 -3.39 20.67 14.83
CA VAL A 430 -4.86 20.65 14.84
C VAL A 430 -5.46 19.24 14.77
N GLU A 431 -4.93 18.36 13.91
CA GLU A 431 -5.41 16.97 13.77
C GLU A 431 -5.05 16.13 15.00
N VAL A 432 -3.92 16.41 15.63
CA VAL A 432 -3.52 15.73 16.87
C VAL A 432 -4.51 16.06 18.00
N GLN A 433 -5.00 17.31 18.05
CA GLN A 433 -6.05 17.67 19.02
C GLN A 433 -7.37 16.98 18.70
N ALA A 434 -7.75 16.90 17.42
CA ALA A 434 -8.98 16.20 17.03
C ALA A 434 -8.92 14.72 17.43
N LEU A 435 -7.79 14.06 17.17
CA LEU A 435 -7.52 12.68 17.59
C LEU A 435 -7.53 12.53 19.13
N TRP A 436 -6.89 13.43 19.85
CA TRP A 436 -6.83 13.41 21.32
C TRP A 436 -8.21 13.55 21.95
N ILE A 437 -9.01 14.52 21.50
CA ILE A 437 -10.38 14.72 21.99
C ILE A 437 -11.23 13.47 21.72
N ASN A 438 -11.07 12.83 20.53
CA ASN A 438 -11.72 11.57 20.22
C ASN A 438 -11.25 10.44 21.13
N ALA A 439 -9.96 10.30 21.37
CA ALA A 439 -9.39 9.29 22.26
C ALA A 439 -9.89 9.44 23.70
N LEU A 440 -9.96 10.67 24.23
CA LEU A 440 -10.54 10.96 25.53
C LEU A 440 -12.02 10.60 25.61
N ARG A 441 -12.80 10.92 24.57
CA ARG A 441 -14.22 10.56 24.52
C ARG A 441 -14.43 9.06 24.45
N ILE A 442 -13.61 8.33 23.70
CA ILE A 442 -13.61 6.87 23.67
C ILE A 442 -13.27 6.32 25.05
N GLY A 443 -12.21 6.80 25.68
CA GLY A 443 -11.80 6.39 27.03
C GLY A 443 -12.84 6.71 28.10
N SER A 444 -13.63 7.77 27.94
CA SER A 444 -14.68 8.16 28.89
C SER A 444 -15.82 7.15 28.99
N ALA A 445 -15.96 6.26 28.02
CA ALA A 445 -16.90 5.14 28.09
C ALA A 445 -16.50 4.10 29.15
N TRP A 446 -15.23 4.05 29.54
CA TRP A 446 -14.69 3.09 30.50
C TRP A 446 -14.27 3.74 31.83
N SER A 447 -13.86 5.03 31.81
CA SER A 447 -13.40 5.77 32.97
C SER A 447 -13.88 7.21 32.95
N THR A 448 -14.56 7.65 33.97
CA THR A 448 -15.06 9.04 34.13
C THR A 448 -13.95 10.06 34.21
N ARG A 449 -12.73 9.67 34.59
CA ARG A 449 -11.52 10.50 34.62
C ARG A 449 -11.29 11.27 33.28
N TRP A 450 -11.58 10.64 32.14
CA TRP A 450 -11.30 11.21 30.82
C TRP A 450 -12.37 12.21 30.36
N ARG A 451 -13.54 12.20 30.98
CA ARG A 451 -14.65 13.11 30.62
C ARG A 451 -14.32 14.58 30.93
N ASP A 452 -13.73 14.85 32.09
CA ASP A 452 -13.39 16.21 32.48
C ASP A 452 -12.28 16.76 31.58
N MET A 453 -11.29 15.95 31.26
CA MET A 453 -10.21 16.33 30.36
C MET A 453 -10.71 16.51 28.91
N GLU A 454 -11.63 15.68 28.41
CA GLU A 454 -12.28 15.87 27.11
C GLU A 454 -13.01 17.19 27.04
N THR A 455 -13.77 17.53 28.08
CA THR A 455 -14.49 18.81 28.17
C THR A 455 -13.55 20.00 28.16
N LEU A 456 -12.44 19.94 28.91
CA LEU A 456 -11.42 20.98 28.96
C LEU A 456 -10.75 21.14 27.58
N ALA A 457 -10.27 20.05 26.97
CA ALA A 457 -9.59 20.05 25.67
C ALA A 457 -10.50 20.57 24.57
N ARG A 458 -11.77 20.13 24.54
CA ARG A 458 -12.77 20.59 23.56
C ARG A 458 -13.04 22.09 23.69
N SER A 459 -13.18 22.61 24.90
CA SER A 459 -13.39 24.02 25.17
C SER A 459 -12.19 24.86 24.72
N ALA A 460 -10.98 24.40 25.03
CA ALA A 460 -9.76 25.06 24.60
C ALA A 460 -9.59 25.03 23.08
N PHE A 461 -9.93 23.89 22.43
CA PHE A 461 -9.91 23.78 20.98
C PHE A 461 -10.84 24.79 20.32
N ALA A 462 -12.08 24.89 20.77
CA ALA A 462 -13.08 25.82 20.25
C ALA A 462 -12.67 27.29 20.43
N ALA A 463 -11.91 27.61 21.48
CA ALA A 463 -11.45 28.97 21.75
C ALA A 463 -10.19 29.37 20.97
N ARG A 464 -9.30 28.42 20.68
CA ARG A 464 -7.94 28.75 20.24
C ARG A 464 -7.66 28.45 18.77
N PHE A 465 -8.35 27.47 18.17
CA PHE A 465 -8.05 27.03 16.79
C PHE A 465 -8.75 27.84 15.70
N PRO A 466 -9.94 28.45 15.89
CA PRO A 466 -10.58 29.22 14.82
C PRO A 466 -9.66 30.34 14.30
N ASN A 467 -9.48 30.37 12.96
CA ASN A 467 -8.74 31.41 12.27
C ASN A 467 -9.71 32.41 11.66
N PRO A 468 -9.85 33.62 12.23
CA PRO A 468 -10.81 34.61 11.77
C PRO A 468 -10.47 35.19 10.38
N ALA A 469 -9.23 35.06 9.93
CA ALA A 469 -8.81 35.58 8.63
C ALA A 469 -9.29 34.68 7.45
N THR A 470 -9.40 33.38 7.69
CA THR A 470 -9.77 32.41 6.64
C THR A 470 -11.15 31.77 6.87
N GLY A 471 -11.68 31.82 8.08
CA GLY A 471 -12.87 31.10 8.51
C GLY A 471 -12.62 29.62 8.82
N GLY A 472 -11.41 29.10 8.57
CA GLY A 472 -10.95 27.76 8.93
C GLY A 472 -10.28 27.69 10.30
N LEU A 473 -9.32 26.77 10.44
CA LEU A 473 -8.55 26.56 11.67
C LEU A 473 -7.06 26.84 11.43
N TYR A 474 -6.36 27.31 12.47
CA TYR A 474 -4.90 27.30 12.49
C TYR A 474 -4.36 25.87 12.43
N ASP A 475 -3.29 25.64 11.66
CA ASP A 475 -2.66 24.32 11.54
C ASP A 475 -1.94 23.91 12.82
N VAL A 476 -1.25 24.87 13.48
CA VAL A 476 -0.59 24.70 14.78
C VAL A 476 -0.87 25.89 15.67
N VAL A 477 -1.23 25.63 16.92
CA VAL A 477 -1.33 26.62 17.99
C VAL A 477 -0.16 26.44 18.96
N ASP A 478 0.32 27.54 19.56
CA ASP A 478 1.56 27.59 20.36
C ASP A 478 2.76 27.02 19.56
N ALA A 479 2.87 27.44 18.29
CA ALA A 479 3.93 27.01 17.40
C ALA A 479 5.30 27.24 18.03
N GLU A 480 6.22 26.28 17.87
CA GLU A 480 7.54 26.24 18.50
C GLU A 480 7.47 26.32 20.05
N HIS A 481 6.36 25.89 20.65
CA HIS A 481 6.05 26.02 22.09
C HIS A 481 6.02 27.47 22.59
N VAL A 482 5.86 28.45 21.68
CA VAL A 482 5.71 29.86 22.04
C VAL A 482 4.24 30.19 22.27
N PRO A 483 3.83 30.56 23.49
CA PRO A 483 2.41 30.84 23.78
C PRO A 483 1.84 31.92 22.84
N GLY A 484 0.71 31.57 22.17
CA GLY A 484 0.00 32.46 21.25
C GLY A 484 0.59 32.51 19.82
N ALA A 485 1.74 31.94 19.56
CA ALA A 485 2.25 31.80 18.19
C ALA A 485 1.40 30.77 17.42
N VAL A 486 1.11 31.05 16.15
CA VAL A 486 0.26 30.18 15.32
C VAL A 486 0.88 29.93 13.94
N ASP A 487 0.66 28.74 13.39
CA ASP A 487 0.80 28.47 11.97
C ASP A 487 -0.60 28.61 11.31
N ALA A 488 -0.74 29.62 10.47
CA ALA A 488 -2.00 29.96 9.83
C ALA A 488 -2.15 29.42 8.40
N ARG A 489 -1.16 28.65 7.91
CA ARG A 489 -1.19 28.07 6.56
C ARG A 489 -2.39 27.14 6.38
N VAL A 490 -3.03 27.24 5.20
CA VAL A 490 -4.18 26.40 4.89
C VAL A 490 -3.70 25.00 4.50
N ARG A 491 -3.89 24.05 5.41
CA ARG A 491 -3.55 22.64 5.28
C ARG A 491 -4.78 21.74 5.50
N PRO A 492 -4.78 20.50 5.00
CA PRO A 492 -5.95 19.61 5.07
C PRO A 492 -6.22 19.07 6.49
N ASN A 493 -5.26 19.18 7.40
CA ASN A 493 -5.29 18.61 8.76
C ASN A 493 -6.56 19.01 9.54
N GLN A 494 -7.04 20.23 9.34
CA GLN A 494 -8.23 20.77 9.97
C GLN A 494 -9.52 19.95 9.67
N ILE A 495 -9.54 19.16 8.59
CA ILE A 495 -10.71 18.37 8.22
C ILE A 495 -11.03 17.28 9.27
N LEU A 496 -10.00 16.80 10.01
CA LEU A 496 -10.20 15.80 11.06
C LEU A 496 -10.96 16.33 12.28
N ALA A 497 -11.10 17.64 12.43
CA ALA A 497 -11.99 18.23 13.42
C ALA A 497 -13.50 18.07 13.05
N VAL A 498 -13.82 17.69 11.80
CA VAL A 498 -15.18 17.54 11.30
C VAL A 498 -15.51 16.13 10.86
N GLY A 499 -14.63 15.49 10.10
CA GLY A 499 -14.81 14.15 9.51
C GLY A 499 -13.59 13.24 9.71
N GLY A 500 -13.72 11.98 9.31
CA GLY A 500 -12.65 10.98 9.43
C GLY A 500 -12.51 10.34 10.82
N LEU A 501 -13.11 10.93 11.85
CA LEU A 501 -13.09 10.45 13.23
C LEU A 501 -14.51 10.10 13.72
N PRO A 502 -14.64 9.21 14.74
CA PRO A 502 -15.93 8.78 15.25
C PRO A 502 -16.82 9.94 15.72
N PHE A 503 -16.22 10.97 16.32
CA PHE A 503 -16.95 12.09 16.90
C PHE A 503 -16.41 13.42 16.34
N PRO A 504 -17.29 14.27 15.73
CA PRO A 504 -16.86 15.60 15.30
C PRO A 504 -16.48 16.45 16.51
N VAL A 505 -15.46 17.28 16.34
CA VAL A 505 -15.00 18.24 17.37
C VAL A 505 -15.71 19.58 17.21
N LEU A 506 -16.00 19.95 15.97
CA LEU A 506 -16.73 21.19 15.63
C LEU A 506 -18.20 20.93 15.36
N ASP A 507 -19.04 21.88 15.77
CA ASP A 507 -20.47 21.93 15.44
C ASP A 507 -20.70 22.81 14.20
N ASN A 508 -21.85 22.62 13.51
CA ASN A 508 -22.35 23.59 12.52
C ASN A 508 -22.65 24.92 13.23
N PRO A 509 -22.28 26.09 12.69
CA PRO A 509 -21.79 26.39 11.35
C PRO A 509 -20.24 26.41 11.21
N ALA A 510 -19.48 26.19 12.29
CA ALA A 510 -18.01 26.20 12.22
C ALA A 510 -17.47 25.08 11.33
N ALA A 511 -18.04 23.87 11.46
CA ALA A 511 -17.74 22.73 10.62
C ALA A 511 -17.90 23.06 9.13
N ARG A 512 -18.99 23.75 8.76
CA ARG A 512 -19.27 24.12 7.36
C ARG A 512 -18.21 25.05 6.79
N ARG A 513 -17.79 26.09 7.54
CA ARG A 513 -16.73 27.00 7.08
C ARG A 513 -15.40 26.28 6.82
N VAL A 514 -15.03 25.34 7.69
CA VAL A 514 -13.83 24.51 7.50
C VAL A 514 -13.94 23.66 6.23
N VAL A 515 -15.08 23.00 6.01
CA VAL A 515 -15.31 22.17 4.83
C VAL A 515 -15.27 23.00 3.55
N ASP A 516 -15.96 24.15 3.53
CA ASP A 516 -16.02 25.02 2.35
C ASP A 516 -14.61 25.56 2.00
N LEU A 517 -13.80 25.96 2.99
CA LEU A 517 -12.42 26.39 2.79
C LEU A 517 -11.53 25.26 2.22
N VAL A 518 -11.64 24.05 2.76
CA VAL A 518 -10.87 22.89 2.30
C VAL A 518 -11.31 22.49 0.91
N GLU A 519 -12.60 22.51 0.61
CA GLU A 519 -13.15 22.24 -0.73
C GLU A 519 -12.59 23.23 -1.76
N GLU A 520 -12.64 24.54 -1.47
CA GLU A 520 -12.16 25.59 -2.37
C GLU A 520 -10.64 25.54 -2.61
N ARG A 521 -9.84 25.33 -1.55
CA ARG A 521 -8.40 25.55 -1.59
C ARG A 521 -7.58 24.28 -1.81
N LEU A 522 -8.09 23.11 -1.39
CA LEU A 522 -7.28 21.88 -1.28
C LEU A 522 -7.82 20.71 -2.09
N LEU A 523 -9.12 20.67 -2.41
CA LEU A 523 -9.72 19.52 -3.07
C LEU A 523 -9.20 19.35 -4.50
N THR A 524 -8.92 18.08 -4.85
CA THR A 524 -8.62 17.61 -6.21
C THR A 524 -9.42 16.34 -6.49
N PRO A 525 -9.47 15.85 -7.74
CA PRO A 525 -10.17 14.60 -8.05
C PRO A 525 -9.66 13.37 -7.30
N LEU A 526 -8.37 13.35 -6.86
CA LEU A 526 -7.74 12.19 -6.21
C LEU A 526 -7.65 12.32 -4.68
N GLY A 527 -7.80 13.52 -4.12
CA GLY A 527 -7.63 13.73 -2.69
C GLY A 527 -7.43 15.20 -2.34
N LEU A 528 -6.77 15.47 -1.20
CA LEU A 528 -6.51 16.84 -0.76
C LEU A 528 -5.02 17.20 -0.92
N ARG A 529 -4.75 18.43 -1.39
CA ARG A 529 -3.42 19.03 -1.33
C ARG A 529 -2.96 19.17 0.12
N SER A 530 -1.70 18.89 0.38
CA SER A 530 -1.10 19.01 1.73
C SER A 530 -0.81 20.45 2.14
N LEU A 531 -0.81 21.39 1.19
CA LEU A 531 -0.69 22.84 1.38
C LEU A 531 -1.44 23.54 0.25
N ALA A 532 -2.15 24.62 0.56
CA ALA A 532 -2.91 25.36 -0.44
C ALA A 532 -2.00 26.12 -1.43
N PRO A 533 -2.39 26.22 -2.71
CA PRO A 533 -1.72 27.11 -3.67
C PRO A 533 -1.65 28.55 -3.13
N GLY A 534 -0.50 29.19 -3.31
CA GLY A 534 -0.23 30.53 -2.84
C GLY A 534 0.31 30.62 -1.42
N GLU A 535 0.30 29.57 -0.64
CA GLU A 535 0.96 29.55 0.67
C GLU A 535 2.50 29.50 0.53
N PRO A 536 3.24 30.11 1.45
CA PRO A 536 4.70 30.03 1.43
C PRO A 536 5.20 28.58 1.47
N GLY A 537 6.08 28.22 0.54
CA GLY A 537 6.63 26.88 0.42
C GLY A 537 5.79 25.92 -0.41
N TYR A 538 4.70 26.35 -1.06
CA TYR A 538 3.90 25.50 -1.95
C TYR A 538 4.74 24.98 -3.13
N VAL A 539 4.65 23.67 -3.37
CA VAL A 539 5.30 22.95 -4.48
C VAL A 539 4.23 22.16 -5.25
N ALA A 540 4.11 22.47 -6.54
CA ALA A 540 3.04 21.90 -7.40
C ALA A 540 3.27 20.44 -7.83
N HIS A 541 4.53 20.00 -7.88
CA HIS A 541 4.88 18.70 -8.46
C HIS A 541 5.78 17.88 -7.53
N TYR A 542 5.43 16.60 -7.40
CA TYR A 542 6.22 15.61 -6.65
C TYR A 542 7.18 14.90 -7.61
N ARG A 543 8.33 15.52 -7.88
CA ARG A 543 9.30 15.06 -8.91
C ARG A 543 10.73 15.31 -8.49
N GLY A 544 11.67 14.72 -9.25
CA GLY A 544 13.10 14.91 -9.06
C GLY A 544 13.74 13.90 -8.14
N GLY A 545 14.94 14.21 -7.65
CA GLY A 545 15.69 13.38 -6.72
C GLY A 545 15.08 13.31 -5.32
N PRO A 546 15.73 12.59 -4.39
CA PRO A 546 15.19 12.43 -3.03
C PRO A 546 14.93 13.76 -2.32
N LEU A 547 15.86 14.73 -2.42
CA LEU A 547 15.73 16.01 -1.72
C LEU A 547 14.53 16.83 -2.24
N GLU A 548 14.34 16.91 -3.55
CA GLU A 548 13.23 17.64 -4.18
C GLU A 548 11.90 17.00 -3.84
N ARG A 549 11.82 15.65 -3.90
CA ARG A 549 10.58 14.92 -3.59
C ARG A 549 10.22 15.03 -2.12
N ASP A 550 11.16 14.83 -1.21
CA ASP A 550 10.91 14.96 0.23
C ASP A 550 10.53 16.40 0.57
N GLY A 551 11.16 17.40 -0.09
CA GLY A 551 10.80 18.80 0.03
C GLY A 551 9.39 19.15 -0.46
N ALA A 552 8.83 18.37 -1.40
CA ALA A 552 7.47 18.57 -1.93
C ALA A 552 6.41 17.76 -1.18
N TYR A 553 6.79 16.70 -0.47
CA TYR A 553 5.92 15.61 -0.01
C TYR A 553 4.72 16.08 0.82
N HIS A 554 4.91 17.10 1.67
CA HIS A 554 3.84 17.72 2.45
C HIS A 554 3.71 19.24 2.20
N GLN A 555 4.14 19.70 1.01
CA GLN A 555 4.16 21.12 0.66
C GLN A 555 3.34 21.43 -0.62
N GLY A 556 2.24 20.71 -0.81
CA GLY A 556 1.35 20.86 -1.96
C GLY A 556 0.85 19.53 -2.48
N THR A 557 1.71 18.52 -2.56
CA THR A 557 1.40 17.16 -3.00
C THR A 557 0.05 16.67 -2.49
N VAL A 558 -0.75 16.05 -3.39
CA VAL A 558 -2.08 15.52 -3.09
C VAL A 558 -1.96 14.18 -2.37
N TRP A 559 -2.78 14.00 -1.33
CA TRP A 559 -2.87 12.78 -0.54
C TRP A 559 -4.26 12.16 -0.65
N PRO A 560 -4.41 11.01 -1.36
CA PRO A 560 -5.69 10.37 -1.57
C PRO A 560 -6.37 9.87 -0.30
N TRP A 561 -5.61 9.45 0.73
CA TRP A 561 -6.20 8.96 1.98
C TRP A 561 -7.11 9.98 2.68
N LEU A 562 -6.91 11.27 2.43
CA LEU A 562 -7.70 12.35 3.04
C LEU A 562 -9.09 12.53 2.41
N ILE A 563 -9.39 11.84 1.29
CA ILE A 563 -10.66 12.03 0.59
C ILE A 563 -11.86 11.53 1.40
N ALA A 564 -11.77 10.39 2.07
CA ALA A 564 -12.89 9.89 2.86
C ALA A 564 -13.14 10.72 4.13
N PRO A 565 -12.12 11.14 4.91
CA PRO A 565 -12.29 12.17 5.95
C PRO A 565 -12.98 13.43 5.45
N PHE A 566 -12.58 13.93 4.26
CA PHE A 566 -13.21 15.11 3.65
C PHE A 566 -14.68 14.87 3.28
N VAL A 567 -14.99 13.78 2.61
CA VAL A 567 -16.37 13.48 2.18
C VAL A 567 -17.28 13.24 3.38
N GLU A 568 -16.78 12.60 4.42
CA GLU A 568 -17.53 12.45 5.68
C GLU A 568 -17.82 13.82 6.33
N ALA A 569 -16.81 14.71 6.35
CA ALA A 569 -17.00 16.08 6.83
C ALA A 569 -17.99 16.85 5.94
N TRP A 570 -17.89 16.70 4.62
CA TRP A 570 -18.75 17.33 3.63
C TRP A 570 -20.22 16.92 3.80
N LEU A 571 -20.48 15.64 4.06
CA LEU A 571 -21.81 15.14 4.39
C LEU A 571 -22.30 15.75 5.71
N ARG A 572 -21.53 15.63 6.81
CA ARG A 572 -21.87 16.17 8.13
C ARG A 572 -22.21 17.65 8.09
N ALA A 573 -21.46 18.45 7.31
CA ALA A 573 -21.69 19.88 7.17
C ALA A 573 -23.00 20.24 6.41
N ARG A 574 -23.55 19.28 5.65
CA ARG A 574 -24.77 19.44 4.84
C ARG A 574 -26.00 18.73 5.42
N GLU A 575 -25.80 17.99 6.52
CA GLU A 575 -26.87 17.28 7.22
C GLU A 575 -27.44 18.13 8.36
N ASP A 576 -28.68 18.66 8.16
CA ASP A 576 -29.48 19.09 9.30
C ASP A 576 -30.43 17.97 9.82
N ALA A 577 -30.54 16.82 9.09
CA ALA A 577 -31.41 15.70 9.50
C ALA A 577 -31.14 14.37 8.71
N GLY A 578 -29.89 14.05 8.37
CA GLY A 578 -29.55 12.91 7.52
C GLY A 578 -29.46 13.31 6.04
N ALA A 579 -28.28 13.09 5.40
CA ALA A 579 -28.08 13.53 4.01
C ALA A 579 -29.09 12.87 3.08
N PRO A 580 -29.90 13.66 2.33
CA PRO A 580 -30.83 13.14 1.33
C PRO A 580 -30.05 12.26 0.31
N GLU A 581 -30.71 11.28 -0.29
CA GLU A 581 -30.07 10.45 -1.31
C GLU A 581 -29.49 11.27 -2.49
N SER A 582 -30.07 12.44 -2.79
CA SER A 582 -29.53 13.37 -3.78
C SER A 582 -28.13 13.89 -3.42
N VAL A 583 -27.88 14.21 -2.15
CA VAL A 583 -26.57 14.66 -1.65
C VAL A 583 -25.57 13.51 -1.70
N ARG A 584 -25.99 12.29 -1.34
CA ARG A 584 -25.14 11.10 -1.45
C ARG A 584 -24.82 10.75 -2.91
N ALA A 585 -25.78 10.91 -3.83
CA ALA A 585 -25.57 10.73 -5.27
C ALA A 585 -24.58 11.77 -5.83
N GLU A 586 -24.68 13.03 -5.41
CA GLU A 586 -23.71 14.07 -5.74
C GLU A 586 -22.31 13.70 -5.22
N ALA A 587 -22.21 13.25 -3.97
CA ALA A 587 -20.92 12.85 -3.38
C ALA A 587 -20.29 11.67 -4.14
N ARG A 588 -21.07 10.67 -4.59
CA ARG A 588 -20.57 9.58 -5.43
C ARG A 588 -19.97 10.10 -6.73
N ALA A 589 -20.72 10.89 -7.46
CA ALA A 589 -20.27 11.41 -8.77
C ALA A 589 -19.03 12.33 -8.65
N ARG A 590 -18.95 13.13 -7.58
CA ARG A 590 -17.84 14.10 -7.40
C ARG A 590 -16.58 13.50 -6.81
N PHE A 591 -16.70 12.57 -5.89
CA PHE A 591 -15.59 12.14 -5.05
C PHE A 591 -15.24 10.66 -5.19
N LEU A 592 -16.19 9.79 -5.56
CA LEU A 592 -15.96 8.35 -5.69
C LEU A 592 -15.62 7.94 -7.13
N ASP A 593 -16.34 8.45 -8.13
CA ASP A 593 -16.13 8.10 -9.53
C ASP A 593 -14.71 8.42 -10.04
N PRO A 594 -14.07 9.56 -9.68
CA PRO A 594 -12.68 9.82 -10.04
C PRO A 594 -11.70 8.77 -9.48
N LEU A 595 -11.92 8.29 -8.25
CA LEU A 595 -11.10 7.25 -7.64
C LEU A 595 -11.30 5.89 -8.34
N HIS A 596 -12.52 5.55 -8.72
CA HIS A 596 -12.77 4.35 -9.54
C HIS A 596 -12.04 4.41 -10.88
N THR A 597 -12.03 5.57 -11.53
CA THR A 597 -11.25 5.79 -12.76
C THR A 597 -9.75 5.57 -12.49
N HIS A 598 -9.25 6.07 -11.35
CA HIS A 598 -7.85 5.90 -10.98
C HIS A 598 -7.46 4.43 -10.75
N LEU A 599 -8.38 3.55 -10.29
CA LEU A 599 -8.10 2.12 -10.14
C LEU A 599 -7.72 1.40 -11.45
N GLU A 600 -7.94 2.04 -12.59
CA GLU A 600 -7.60 1.51 -13.92
C GLU A 600 -6.28 2.08 -14.45
N THR A 601 -5.52 2.84 -13.66
CA THR A 601 -4.26 3.47 -14.03
C THR A 601 -3.20 3.28 -12.96
N ALA A 602 -1.92 3.42 -13.31
CA ALA A 602 -0.77 3.31 -12.40
C ALA A 602 -0.72 1.94 -11.70
N GLY A 603 -1.06 1.87 -10.43
CA GLY A 603 -1.15 0.62 -9.65
C GLY A 603 -2.54 -0.01 -9.81
N LEU A 604 -2.69 -0.92 -10.74
CA LEU A 604 -3.99 -1.46 -11.17
C LEU A 604 -4.78 -2.10 -10.03
N GLY A 605 -6.00 -1.57 -9.80
CA GLY A 605 -6.90 -1.99 -8.73
C GLY A 605 -6.59 -1.42 -7.36
N HIS A 606 -5.63 -0.51 -7.28
CA HIS A 606 -5.18 0.14 -6.06
C HIS A 606 -5.21 1.66 -6.21
N VAL A 607 -4.94 2.37 -5.11
CA VAL A 607 -4.82 3.82 -5.09
C VAL A 607 -3.38 4.16 -4.72
N CYS A 608 -2.79 5.11 -5.44
CA CYS A 608 -1.45 5.58 -5.20
C CYS A 608 -1.33 6.33 -3.87
N GLU A 609 -0.10 6.51 -3.41
CA GLU A 609 0.22 7.23 -2.19
C GLU A 609 -0.06 8.72 -2.31
N VAL A 610 0.46 9.33 -3.37
CA VAL A 610 0.40 10.77 -3.62
C VAL A 610 0.12 11.05 -5.10
N ALA A 611 -0.20 12.30 -5.41
CA ALA A 611 -0.25 12.80 -6.78
C ALA A 611 0.24 14.24 -6.84
N ASP A 612 0.61 14.71 -8.05
CA ASP A 612 0.93 16.12 -8.30
C ASP A 612 -0.24 17.03 -7.87
N ALA A 613 0.07 18.18 -7.28
CA ALA A 613 -0.94 19.13 -6.83
C ALA A 613 -1.68 19.83 -7.98
N GLU A 614 -1.07 19.93 -9.14
CA GLU A 614 -1.65 20.53 -10.34
C GLU A 614 -2.08 19.47 -11.37
N ALA A 615 -3.08 19.81 -12.18
CA ALA A 615 -3.55 18.92 -13.24
C ALA A 615 -2.42 18.56 -14.23
N PRO A 616 -2.41 17.32 -14.73
CA PRO A 616 -3.45 16.28 -14.64
C PRO A 616 -3.41 15.44 -13.36
N HIS A 617 -2.76 15.88 -12.28
CA HIS A 617 -2.62 15.16 -11.01
C HIS A 617 -1.93 13.79 -11.20
N ARG A 618 -0.74 13.81 -11.81
CA ARG A 618 0.02 12.58 -12.10
C ARG A 618 0.24 11.78 -10.81
N PRO A 619 -0.14 10.49 -10.78
CA PRO A 619 0.14 9.62 -9.64
C PRO A 619 1.64 9.51 -9.37
N GLY A 620 2.01 9.45 -8.10
CA GLY A 620 3.39 9.35 -7.63
C GLY A 620 3.51 8.60 -6.32
N GLY A 621 4.71 8.56 -5.77
CA GLY A 621 4.99 7.80 -4.55
C GLY A 621 4.83 6.29 -4.75
N CYS A 622 4.31 5.63 -3.73
CA CYS A 622 4.01 4.20 -3.74
C CYS A 622 2.76 3.93 -4.61
N PRO A 623 2.83 3.06 -5.64
CA PRO A 623 1.69 2.80 -6.52
C PRO A 623 0.56 2.01 -5.83
N PHE A 624 0.87 1.27 -4.78
CA PHE A 624 -0.05 0.41 -4.04
C PHE A 624 -0.04 0.83 -2.56
N GLN A 625 -0.90 1.79 -2.19
CA GLN A 625 -0.90 2.38 -0.85
C GLN A 625 -2.08 1.92 0.00
N ALA A 626 -1.78 1.33 1.17
CA ALA A 626 -2.76 0.70 2.04
C ALA A 626 -3.82 1.68 2.56
N TRP A 627 -3.43 2.82 3.11
CA TRP A 627 -4.40 3.77 3.68
C TRP A 627 -5.25 4.44 2.60
N SER A 628 -4.69 4.71 1.41
CA SER A 628 -5.46 5.28 0.30
C SER A 628 -6.56 4.32 -0.17
N LEU A 629 -6.26 3.03 -0.34
CA LEU A 629 -7.25 2.00 -0.66
C LEU A 629 -8.22 1.77 0.50
N GLY A 630 -7.73 1.78 1.74
CA GLY A 630 -8.55 1.63 2.94
C GLY A 630 -9.61 2.72 3.05
N GLU A 631 -9.22 3.96 2.81
CA GLU A 631 -10.16 5.09 2.84
C GLU A 631 -11.11 5.08 1.62
N LEU A 632 -10.70 4.59 0.46
CA LEU A 632 -11.63 4.35 -0.65
C LEU A 632 -12.72 3.33 -0.27
N ILE A 633 -12.35 2.20 0.34
CA ILE A 633 -13.32 1.18 0.79
C ILE A 633 -14.26 1.76 1.87
N ARG A 634 -13.72 2.59 2.78
CA ARG A 634 -14.53 3.27 3.79
C ARG A 634 -15.50 4.26 3.15
N LEU A 635 -15.07 4.98 2.13
CA LEU A 635 -15.89 5.92 1.37
C LEU A 635 -17.02 5.21 0.61
N GLU A 636 -16.75 4.08 -0.05
CA GLU A 636 -17.79 3.28 -0.71
C GLU A 636 -18.88 2.86 0.27
N ARG A 637 -18.49 2.40 1.46
CA ARG A 637 -19.46 2.01 2.50
C ARG A 637 -20.28 3.20 2.99
N LEU A 638 -19.62 4.34 3.21
CA LEU A 638 -20.27 5.58 3.65
C LEU A 638 -21.32 6.05 2.63
N LEU A 639 -21.05 5.91 1.35
CA LEU A 639 -21.91 6.38 0.25
C LEU A 639 -22.83 5.28 -0.31
N ALA A 640 -22.79 4.07 0.23
CA ALA A 640 -23.66 2.97 -0.22
C ALA A 640 -25.14 3.37 -0.11
N PRO A 641 -26.01 3.04 -1.09
CA PRO A 641 -27.43 3.26 -1.00
C PRO A 641 -28.04 2.52 0.20
N ALA A 642 -29.02 3.09 0.86
CA ALA A 642 -29.68 2.50 2.02
C ALA A 642 -30.29 1.11 1.74
N SER A 643 -30.65 0.82 0.45
CA SER A 643 -31.14 -0.47 -0.01
C SER A 643 -30.05 -1.51 -0.22
N ALA A 644 -28.78 -1.09 -0.25
CA ALA A 644 -27.61 -1.93 -0.49
C ALA A 644 -26.81 -2.14 0.80
N SER A 645 -27.43 -2.27 1.97
CA SER A 645 -26.71 -2.72 3.17
C SER A 645 -25.97 -3.99 2.82
N PRO A 646 -24.66 -3.99 2.69
CA PRO A 646 -23.92 -5.18 2.33
C PRO A 646 -24.10 -6.18 3.46
N ARG A 647 -24.82 -7.29 3.20
CA ARG A 647 -24.61 -8.49 3.99
C ARG A 647 -23.13 -8.82 3.79
N ILE A 648 -22.35 -8.70 4.86
CA ILE A 648 -20.95 -9.12 4.88
C ILE A 648 -20.97 -10.59 4.47
N PRO A 649 -20.37 -11.00 3.31
CA PRO A 649 -20.33 -12.40 2.95
C PRO A 649 -19.60 -13.13 4.07
N GLU A 650 -20.20 -14.19 4.60
CA GLU A 650 -19.46 -15.09 5.49
C GLU A 650 -18.32 -15.68 4.70
N LEU A 651 -17.11 -15.24 4.97
CA LEU A 651 -15.92 -15.93 4.50
C LEU A 651 -15.88 -17.27 5.22
N SER A 652 -16.35 -18.34 4.53
CA SER A 652 -16.23 -19.69 5.03
C SER A 652 -14.76 -20.00 5.27
N ASN A 653 -14.45 -20.48 6.47
CA ASN A 653 -13.14 -21.00 6.85
C ASN A 653 -12.77 -22.16 5.88
N ALA A 654 -11.88 -21.92 4.93
CA ALA A 654 -11.15 -22.94 4.20
C ALA A 654 -9.64 -22.78 4.48
#